data_b65a6eb18999c9c51b4d7027596a6fb0
#
_entry.id   b65a6eb18999c9c51b4d7027596a6fb0
#
_cell.length_a   1.000
_cell.length_b   1.000
_cell.length_c   1.000
_cell.angle_alpha   90.00
_cell.angle_beta   90.00
_cell.angle_gamma   90.00
#
_symmetry.space_group_name_H-M   'P 1'
#
loop_
_entity.id
_entity.type
_entity.pdbx_description
1 polymer ?
#
loop_
_entity_poly.entity_id
_entity_poly.type
_entity_poly.pdbx_seq_one_letter_code
_entity_poly.pdbx_strand_id
1 'polypeptide(L)'
;MHFALKHAALVAACLTTTSAQATNGFFLPGSGVRSTGMGGVGIAYGRDSLSANANPVNILNAGMRGDMGISIFNPERYATVGRPAGQTSPFAGTFTGDVESESRYFLMPEMGFTMPLTEQLSIGLAVVGSGGMNTNYPANFFSFAGDPPVSDRIGVDMMQVLIPISVAYKVNEDQGVGASLVLATTRFQAYGLGAFLTFDDFTTITSDPAHMTNNGYDYSYGGGVKLGWQGEYMDDKLTVGLVYTSRISMTKFDKYRGLFAEQGGFDIPENYGIGISIKPMKNLVIAADVSRINFGDVKSFGNLGPGTSATPYPGPGPSTKNNAVKAIPSTVDPSKELGNDAGMGFGWQNQTVYKLGIQYGVTSQLQVRAGYNYGATTIPNTQLTFNTLAPATVERHISVGFTYKPSDELEITGTYMRVPTNSQTSPRNQNIIGMADIGMNQNVYGVSLGWVLAPGVSEYGDPSEDQTPWGFYAGMGIGQTSNSKWESSNINASLAADGITATSDLDNTNANGNFPWKFYAGYEINPFVGVEGGYMAFQDLYANVTATAPTAATARLAQQSDAWMLAAMGSYPVTQDFSVFGKLGANFWRKQLLTTDTTAGVPTATTATQSTESDSGTGLYYGLGVSYDMGDYFTLRAEWERYDVDGADVDAYTGGFLFKF
;
A
#
# COMPACT_ATOMS: atom_id res chain seq x y z
N MET A 1 -7.08 -8.55 42.26
CA MET A 1 -6.10 -7.45 42.21
C MET A 1 -4.75 -7.87 41.60
N HIS A 2 -4.21 -9.07 41.88
CA HIS A 2 -2.97 -9.55 41.26
C HIS A 2 -3.08 -9.91 39.76
N PHE A 3 -4.27 -10.23 39.25
CA PHE A 3 -4.53 -10.52 37.87
C PHE A 3 -4.51 -9.25 37.00
N ALA A 4 -5.07 -8.16 37.50
CA ALA A 4 -5.13 -6.86 36.79
C ALA A 4 -3.76 -6.19 36.65
N LEU A 5 -2.84 -6.34 37.61
CA LEU A 5 -1.48 -5.76 37.50
C LEU A 5 -0.59 -6.45 36.46
N LYS A 6 -0.76 -7.77 36.26
CA LYS A 6 0.00 -8.51 35.24
C LYS A 6 -0.43 -8.13 33.82
N HIS A 7 -1.71 -7.80 33.62
CA HIS A 7 -2.24 -7.40 32.32
C HIS A 7 -1.93 -5.93 32.01
N ALA A 8 -1.89 -5.05 33.01
CA ALA A 8 -1.41 -3.68 32.85
C ALA A 8 0.09 -3.62 32.45
N ALA A 9 0.91 -4.55 32.95
CA ALA A 9 2.31 -4.67 32.55
C ALA A 9 2.48 -5.17 31.11
N LEU A 10 1.57 -6.02 30.61
CA LEU A 10 1.57 -6.48 29.22
C LEU A 10 1.17 -5.36 28.24
N VAL A 11 0.18 -4.53 28.63
CA VAL A 11 -0.20 -3.33 27.87
C VAL A 11 0.93 -2.30 27.86
N ALA A 12 1.64 -2.12 28.98
CA ALA A 12 2.81 -1.25 29.04
C ALA A 12 3.99 -1.77 28.22
N ALA A 13 4.18 -3.10 28.11
CA ALA A 13 5.20 -3.71 27.25
C ALA A 13 4.91 -3.53 25.76
N CYS A 14 3.63 -3.52 25.34
CA CYS A 14 3.23 -3.21 23.96
C CYS A 14 3.51 -1.75 23.58
N LEU A 15 3.59 -0.83 24.53
CA LEU A 15 3.88 0.59 24.29
C LEU A 15 5.37 0.91 24.08
N THR A 16 6.27 -0.07 24.27
CA THR A 16 7.73 0.13 24.13
C THR A 16 8.28 -0.35 22.77
N THR A 17 7.45 -0.97 21.91
CA THR A 17 7.90 -1.44 20.60
C THR A 17 7.88 -0.31 19.57
N THR A 18 8.93 -0.17 18.77
CA THR A 18 9.03 0.81 17.69
C THR A 18 8.15 0.39 16.52
N SER A 19 7.11 1.14 16.22
CA SER A 19 6.22 0.91 15.09
C SER A 19 6.19 2.13 14.18
N ALA A 20 6.33 1.94 12.89
CA ALA A 20 6.05 2.97 11.91
C ALA A 20 5.28 2.36 10.75
N GLN A 21 4.29 3.07 10.24
CA GLN A 21 3.39 2.56 9.21
C GLN A 21 2.94 3.69 8.28
N ALA A 22 2.85 3.41 7.02
CA ALA A 22 2.14 4.25 6.07
C ALA A 22 1.60 3.35 4.96
N THR A 23 0.28 3.34 4.77
CA THR A 23 -0.36 2.55 3.72
C THR A 23 -1.52 3.29 3.08
N ASN A 24 -2.50 3.78 3.81
CA ASN A 24 -3.50 4.74 3.34
C ASN A 24 -3.18 6.10 4.00
N GLY A 25 -2.25 6.87 3.40
CA GLY A 25 -1.54 7.91 4.13
C GLY A 25 -0.67 7.29 5.22
N PHE A 26 -0.96 7.53 6.48
CA PHE A 26 -0.29 6.86 7.62
C PHE A 26 -1.16 5.79 8.31
N PHE A 27 -2.39 5.53 7.83
CA PHE A 27 -3.27 4.50 8.39
C PHE A 27 -2.99 3.11 7.82
N LEU A 28 -3.17 2.07 8.63
CA LEU A 28 -3.17 0.69 8.17
C LEU A 28 -4.32 0.41 7.20
N PRO A 29 -4.14 -0.48 6.21
CA PRO A 29 -5.21 -0.92 5.33
C PRO A 29 -6.35 -1.62 6.06
N GLY A 30 -6.04 -2.41 7.08
CA GLY A 30 -6.99 -3.26 7.81
C GLY A 30 -6.90 -3.12 9.33
N SER A 31 -7.95 -3.60 10.01
CA SER A 31 -8.03 -3.69 11.46
C SER A 31 -7.79 -5.14 11.86
N GLY A 32 -6.53 -5.47 12.16
CA GLY A 32 -6.10 -6.81 12.53
C GLY A 32 -5.62 -7.67 11.35
N VAL A 33 -4.95 -8.77 11.69
CA VAL A 33 -4.35 -9.73 10.74
C VAL A 33 -5.41 -10.30 9.79
N ARG A 34 -6.60 -10.62 10.28
CA ARG A 34 -7.69 -11.19 9.48
C ARG A 34 -8.18 -10.24 8.39
N SER A 35 -8.50 -8.99 8.75
CA SER A 35 -8.93 -7.95 7.83
C SER A 35 -7.82 -7.61 6.81
N THR A 36 -6.56 -7.55 7.25
CA THR A 36 -5.40 -7.32 6.39
C THR A 36 -5.31 -8.36 5.28
N GLY A 37 -5.60 -9.65 5.56
CA GLY A 37 -5.64 -10.73 4.57
C GLY A 37 -6.76 -10.59 3.53
N MET A 38 -7.75 -9.72 3.77
CA MET A 38 -8.85 -9.39 2.87
C MET A 38 -8.75 -7.98 2.28
N GLY A 39 -7.54 -7.43 2.08
CA GLY A 39 -7.38 -6.07 1.57
C GLY A 39 -7.80 -4.97 2.55
N GLY A 40 -8.06 -5.32 3.79
CA GLY A 40 -8.48 -4.39 4.84
C GLY A 40 -9.98 -4.07 4.84
N VAL A 41 -10.83 -4.85 4.17
CA VAL A 41 -12.29 -4.73 4.31
C VAL A 41 -12.71 -5.00 5.75
N GLY A 42 -13.75 -4.31 6.22
CA GLY A 42 -14.18 -4.43 7.60
C GLY A 42 -15.47 -3.67 7.95
N ILE A 43 -16.02 -2.86 7.04
CA ILE A 43 -17.21 -2.04 7.36
C ILE A 43 -18.48 -2.89 7.42
N ALA A 44 -18.68 -3.79 6.46
CA ALA A 44 -19.82 -4.68 6.41
C ALA A 44 -19.49 -6.13 6.81
N TYR A 45 -18.22 -6.42 7.10
CA TYR A 45 -17.77 -7.77 7.40
C TYR A 45 -16.61 -7.76 8.41
N GLY A 46 -16.85 -8.31 9.58
CA GLY A 46 -15.85 -8.51 10.63
C GLY A 46 -16.26 -9.61 11.57
N ARG A 47 -15.32 -10.51 11.95
CA ARG A 47 -15.61 -11.74 12.71
C ARG A 47 -14.61 -12.00 13.84
N ASP A 48 -13.78 -11.01 14.16
CA ASP A 48 -12.86 -11.06 15.29
C ASP A 48 -13.05 -9.84 16.21
N SER A 49 -12.40 -9.84 17.35
CA SER A 49 -12.53 -8.75 18.31
C SER A 49 -11.90 -7.44 17.83
N LEU A 50 -10.94 -7.50 16.89
CA LEU A 50 -10.26 -6.35 16.31
C LEU A 50 -11.12 -5.63 15.27
N SER A 51 -12.13 -6.31 14.71
CA SER A 51 -13.07 -5.76 13.73
C SER A 51 -13.92 -4.62 14.28
N ALA A 52 -14.02 -4.46 15.61
CA ALA A 52 -14.59 -3.28 16.27
C ALA A 52 -13.93 -1.97 15.81
N ASN A 53 -12.63 -2.01 15.48
CA ASN A 53 -11.93 -0.83 14.98
C ASN A 53 -12.34 -0.45 13.54
N ALA A 54 -12.80 -1.39 12.73
CA ALA A 54 -13.37 -1.09 11.41
C ALA A 54 -14.81 -0.58 11.50
N ASN A 55 -15.67 -1.29 12.24
CA ASN A 55 -17.06 -0.91 12.52
C ASN A 55 -17.47 -1.49 13.87
N PRO A 56 -17.90 -0.67 14.85
CA PRO A 56 -18.27 -1.17 16.19
C PRO A 56 -19.38 -2.21 16.19
N VAL A 57 -20.25 -2.24 15.17
CA VAL A 57 -21.33 -3.23 15.05
C VAL A 57 -20.81 -4.65 14.89
N ASN A 58 -19.60 -4.83 14.32
CA ASN A 58 -19.01 -6.16 14.08
C ASN A 58 -18.91 -7.03 15.34
N ILE A 59 -18.86 -6.42 16.54
CA ILE A 59 -18.78 -7.18 17.80
C ILE A 59 -20.05 -7.99 18.09
N LEU A 60 -21.20 -7.65 17.48
CA LEU A 60 -22.41 -8.44 17.57
C LEU A 60 -22.23 -9.84 16.95
N ASN A 61 -21.37 -9.92 15.92
CA ASN A 61 -21.15 -11.12 15.14
C ASN A 61 -19.90 -11.90 15.59
N ALA A 62 -19.04 -11.30 16.42
CA ALA A 62 -17.78 -11.91 16.85
C ALA A 62 -17.94 -12.96 17.97
N GLY A 63 -19.01 -12.89 18.77
CA GLY A 63 -19.21 -13.74 19.93
C GLY A 63 -18.32 -13.36 21.13
N MET A 64 -18.18 -14.29 22.08
CA MET A 64 -17.25 -14.11 23.20
C MET A 64 -15.89 -14.66 22.81
N ARG A 65 -14.92 -13.76 22.58
CA ARG A 65 -13.57 -14.14 22.13
C ARG A 65 -12.50 -13.14 22.53
N GLY A 66 -11.29 -13.62 22.59
CA GLY A 66 -10.08 -12.83 22.68
C GLY A 66 -9.17 -13.10 21.49
N ASP A 67 -8.60 -12.06 20.89
CA ASP A 67 -7.65 -12.18 19.80
C ASP A 67 -6.35 -11.46 20.19
N MET A 68 -5.23 -12.05 19.81
CA MET A 68 -3.90 -11.47 20.00
C MET A 68 -3.07 -11.75 18.74
N GLY A 69 -2.45 -10.71 18.19
CA GLY A 69 -1.65 -10.84 16.99
C GLY A 69 -0.42 -9.96 17.00
N ILE A 70 0.45 -10.26 16.06
CA ILE A 70 1.63 -9.47 15.76
C ILE A 70 1.85 -9.45 14.26
N SER A 71 2.16 -8.27 13.73
CA SER A 71 2.57 -8.11 12.33
C SER A 71 3.97 -7.51 12.27
N ILE A 72 4.75 -7.95 11.29
CA ILE A 72 6.01 -7.33 10.89
C ILE A 72 5.72 -6.49 9.67
N PHE A 73 5.88 -5.18 9.80
CA PHE A 73 5.78 -4.22 8.72
C PHE A 73 7.18 -3.87 8.22
N ASN A 74 7.40 -4.07 6.92
CA ASN A 74 8.69 -3.87 6.29
C ASN A 74 8.56 -2.89 5.10
N PRO A 75 8.61 -1.57 5.35
CA PRO A 75 8.66 -0.56 4.31
C PRO A 75 10.09 -0.27 3.88
N GLU A 76 10.32 -0.19 2.59
CA GLU A 76 11.54 0.32 1.99
C GLU A 76 11.24 1.69 1.41
N ARG A 77 11.93 2.73 1.90
CA ARG A 77 11.72 4.13 1.52
C ARG A 77 13.01 4.72 1.03
N TYR A 78 12.92 5.43 -0.06
CA TYR A 78 14.06 6.13 -0.65
C TYR A 78 13.68 7.56 -1.03
N ALA A 79 14.70 8.41 -1.07
CA ALA A 79 14.64 9.73 -1.64
C ALA A 79 15.85 9.97 -2.53
N THR A 80 15.64 10.48 -3.74
CA THR A 80 16.67 11.00 -4.62
C THR A 80 16.59 12.51 -4.58
N VAL A 81 17.71 13.15 -4.23
CA VAL A 81 17.78 14.60 -4.15
C VAL A 81 18.85 15.09 -5.14
N GLY A 82 18.47 15.97 -6.05
CA GLY A 82 19.36 16.45 -7.09
C GLY A 82 19.13 17.91 -7.45
N ARG A 83 20.18 18.54 -8.00
CA ARG A 83 20.07 19.86 -8.59
C ARG A 83 20.00 19.74 -10.10
N PRO A 84 19.05 20.39 -10.77
CA PRO A 84 19.17 20.64 -12.20
C PRO A 84 20.41 21.48 -12.48
N ALA A 85 21.15 21.13 -13.53
CA ALA A 85 22.34 21.87 -13.95
C ALA A 85 22.00 23.37 -14.11
N GLY A 86 22.79 24.23 -13.48
CA GLY A 86 22.63 25.71 -13.55
C GLY A 86 21.69 26.34 -12.51
N GLN A 87 21.18 25.57 -11.55
CA GLN A 87 20.42 26.11 -10.42
C GLN A 87 21.27 26.17 -9.15
N THR A 88 21.26 27.34 -8.51
CA THR A 88 21.74 27.49 -7.13
C THR A 88 20.55 27.42 -6.20
N SER A 89 20.42 26.34 -5.43
CA SER A 89 19.47 26.27 -4.31
C SER A 89 20.16 26.84 -3.08
N PRO A 90 19.50 27.67 -2.28
CA PRO A 90 20.05 28.10 -0.99
C PRO A 90 20.16 26.92 -0.01
N PHE A 91 19.29 25.90 -0.13
CA PHE A 91 19.44 24.59 0.53
C PHE A 91 20.34 23.66 -0.29
N ALA A 92 21.36 24.22 -0.89
CA ALA A 92 22.35 23.47 -1.57
C ALA A 92 23.18 22.64 -0.57
N GLY A 93 22.51 21.66 0.04
CA GLY A 93 23.16 20.64 0.84
C GLY A 93 24.34 20.05 0.09
N THR A 94 25.34 19.61 0.81
CA THR A 94 26.48 18.88 0.27
C THR A 94 26.08 17.54 -0.32
N PHE A 95 24.83 17.07 -0.05
CA PHE A 95 24.31 15.79 -0.51
C PHE A 95 23.47 15.93 -1.79
N THR A 96 23.89 15.22 -2.83
CA THR A 96 23.10 14.96 -4.04
C THR A 96 23.23 13.47 -4.35
N GLY A 97 22.11 12.81 -4.62
CA GLY A 97 22.06 11.39 -4.93
C GLY A 97 20.91 10.66 -4.26
N ASP A 98 21.04 9.35 -4.23
CA ASP A 98 20.05 8.46 -3.67
C ASP A 98 20.33 8.16 -2.21
N VAL A 99 19.31 8.17 -1.40
CA VAL A 99 19.40 7.80 0.00
C VAL A 99 18.22 6.90 0.39
N GLU A 100 18.50 5.82 1.09
CA GLU A 100 17.50 4.91 1.62
C GLU A 100 17.38 5.07 3.13
N SER A 101 16.14 4.92 3.63
CA SER A 101 15.87 4.92 5.06
C SER A 101 16.33 3.61 5.69
N GLU A 102 17.12 3.70 6.77
CA GLU A 102 17.57 2.54 7.55
C GLU A 102 16.47 1.95 8.46
N SER A 103 15.38 2.69 8.69
CA SER A 103 14.23 2.21 9.45
C SER A 103 13.37 1.31 8.57
N ARG A 104 13.57 -0.03 8.64
CA ARG A 104 12.98 -0.99 7.70
C ARG A 104 12.03 -2.01 8.32
N TYR A 105 12.09 -2.27 9.63
CA TYR A 105 11.29 -3.32 10.28
C TYR A 105 10.61 -2.80 11.52
N PHE A 106 9.30 -3.03 11.58
CA PHE A 106 8.46 -2.57 12.69
C PHE A 106 7.55 -3.70 13.15
N LEU A 107 7.50 -3.92 14.45
CA LEU A 107 6.59 -4.85 15.08
C LEU A 107 5.29 -4.13 15.43
N MET A 108 4.17 -4.73 15.08
CA MET A 108 2.82 -4.19 15.29
C MET A 108 2.01 -5.19 16.08
N PRO A 109 2.02 -5.09 17.41
CA PRO A 109 1.15 -5.90 18.25
C PRO A 109 -0.29 -5.41 18.16
N GLU A 110 -1.22 -6.35 18.26
CA GLU A 110 -2.65 -6.10 18.30
C GLU A 110 -3.32 -7.05 19.27
N MET A 111 -4.35 -6.59 19.94
CA MET A 111 -5.16 -7.43 20.82
C MET A 111 -6.58 -6.91 20.90
N GLY A 112 -7.51 -7.80 21.16
CA GLY A 112 -8.91 -7.44 21.36
C GLY A 112 -9.66 -8.48 22.17
N PHE A 113 -10.81 -8.03 22.66
CA PHE A 113 -11.74 -8.86 23.39
C PHE A 113 -13.16 -8.39 23.10
N THR A 114 -14.07 -9.35 22.88
CA THR A 114 -15.51 -9.10 22.74
C THR A 114 -16.29 -10.01 23.64
N MET A 115 -17.42 -9.51 24.13
CA MET A 115 -18.32 -10.27 25.00
C MET A 115 -19.78 -9.84 24.77
N PRO A 116 -20.67 -10.75 24.38
CA PRO A 116 -22.11 -10.50 24.45
C PRO A 116 -22.53 -10.43 25.93
N LEU A 117 -23.24 -9.37 26.28
CA LEU A 117 -23.84 -9.20 27.61
C LEU A 117 -25.27 -9.75 27.67
N THR A 118 -25.98 -9.62 26.54
CA THR A 118 -27.30 -10.20 26.28
C THR A 118 -27.37 -10.66 24.84
N GLU A 119 -28.47 -11.26 24.42
CA GLU A 119 -28.71 -11.60 23.00
C GLU A 119 -28.67 -10.38 22.06
N GLN A 120 -28.92 -9.19 22.60
CA GLN A 120 -29.00 -7.95 21.83
C GLN A 120 -27.82 -7.00 22.04
N LEU A 121 -27.06 -7.15 23.13
CA LEU A 121 -26.05 -6.19 23.54
C LEU A 121 -24.68 -6.85 23.66
N SER A 122 -23.70 -6.32 22.97
CA SER A 122 -22.29 -6.73 23.07
C SER A 122 -21.39 -5.55 23.43
N ILE A 123 -20.29 -5.85 24.12
CA ILE A 123 -19.20 -4.93 24.39
C ILE A 123 -17.90 -5.45 23.80
N GLY A 124 -16.98 -4.55 23.50
CA GLY A 124 -15.67 -4.90 22.98
C GLY A 124 -14.60 -3.88 23.34
N LEU A 125 -13.38 -4.37 23.42
CA LEU A 125 -12.18 -3.58 23.61
C LEU A 125 -11.15 -4.06 22.60
N ALA A 126 -10.50 -3.14 21.89
CA ALA A 126 -9.35 -3.48 21.08
C ALA A 126 -8.19 -2.52 21.34
N VAL A 127 -6.98 -2.98 21.09
CA VAL A 127 -5.74 -2.18 21.06
C VAL A 127 -5.08 -2.46 19.74
N VAL A 128 -4.99 -1.46 18.90
CA VAL A 128 -4.45 -1.62 17.53
C VAL A 128 -3.41 -0.54 17.25
N GLY A 129 -2.27 -0.93 16.70
CA GLY A 129 -1.40 0.00 16.02
C GLY A 129 -2.16 0.56 14.81
N SER A 130 -2.35 1.86 14.73
CA SER A 130 -3.20 2.43 13.68
C SER A 130 -2.43 3.19 12.62
N GLY A 131 -1.19 3.61 12.91
CA GLY A 131 -0.42 4.38 11.97
C GLY A 131 0.95 4.80 12.47
N GLY A 132 1.72 5.39 11.57
CA GLY A 132 3.02 5.93 11.87
C GLY A 132 3.68 6.57 10.67
N MET A 133 4.67 7.40 10.92
CA MET A 133 5.58 7.96 9.94
C MET A 133 6.99 7.77 10.49
N ASN A 134 7.85 7.09 9.75
CA ASN A 134 9.18 6.79 10.26
C ASN A 134 10.20 6.75 9.13
N THR A 135 11.19 7.60 9.21
CA THR A 135 12.35 7.60 8.32
C THR A 135 13.60 7.83 9.14
N ASN A 136 14.70 7.26 8.69
CA ASN A 136 16.03 7.51 9.26
C ASN A 136 17.04 7.44 8.11
N TYR A 137 17.28 8.58 7.49
CA TYR A 137 18.24 8.67 6.40
C TYR A 137 19.66 8.88 6.95
N PRO A 138 20.66 8.13 6.44
CA PRO A 138 22.06 8.26 6.88
C PRO A 138 22.76 9.52 6.38
N ALA A 139 22.12 10.29 5.51
CA ALA A 139 22.62 11.57 5.00
C ALA A 139 21.56 12.66 5.16
N ASN A 140 21.97 13.82 5.64
CA ASN A 140 21.09 14.98 5.78
C ASN A 140 21.13 15.83 4.51
N PHE A 141 20.10 15.73 3.70
CA PHE A 141 19.95 16.46 2.44
C PHE A 141 19.38 17.90 2.59
N PHE A 142 19.06 18.31 3.82
CA PHE A 142 18.68 19.69 4.17
C PHE A 142 19.82 20.48 4.84
N SER A 143 21.06 19.98 4.84
CA SER A 143 22.19 20.73 5.40
C SER A 143 22.65 21.84 4.44
N PHE A 144 23.07 22.99 4.99
CA PHE A 144 23.68 24.08 4.20
C PHE A 144 25.14 23.78 3.88
N ALA A 145 25.59 24.22 2.69
CA ALA A 145 27.01 24.21 2.37
C ALA A 145 27.75 25.27 3.24
N GLY A 146 28.59 24.81 4.15
CA GLY A 146 29.41 25.70 5.01
C GLY A 146 29.07 25.65 6.50
N ASP A 147 27.87 25.17 6.89
CA ASP A 147 27.57 24.91 8.29
C ASP A 147 28.00 23.49 8.67
N PRO A 148 28.61 23.29 9.86
CA PRO A 148 28.77 21.95 10.36
C PRO A 148 27.36 21.32 10.47
N PRO A 149 27.16 20.12 9.95
CA PRO A 149 25.84 19.47 10.02
C PRO A 149 25.44 19.34 11.49
N VAL A 150 24.32 19.97 11.85
CA VAL A 150 23.74 19.84 13.22
C VAL A 150 23.37 18.39 13.51
N SER A 151 23.21 17.59 12.44
CA SER A 151 23.07 16.14 12.46
C SER A 151 23.45 15.59 11.08
N ASP A 152 24.25 14.54 11.05
CA ASP A 152 24.57 13.79 9.82
C ASP A 152 23.35 13.01 9.31
N ARG A 153 22.34 12.83 10.15
CA ARG A 153 21.11 12.07 9.88
C ARG A 153 19.90 12.98 9.90
N ILE A 154 18.88 12.57 9.15
CA ILE A 154 17.60 13.24 9.12
C ILE A 154 16.46 12.21 9.16
N GLY A 155 15.41 12.52 9.88
CA GLY A 155 14.26 11.63 9.94
C GLY A 155 13.21 12.03 10.96
N VAL A 156 12.15 11.22 10.97
CA VAL A 156 11.05 11.29 11.94
C VAL A 156 10.73 9.89 12.44
N ASP A 157 10.23 9.80 13.66
CA ASP A 157 9.69 8.57 14.25
C ASP A 157 8.37 8.88 14.92
N MET A 158 7.28 8.42 14.32
CA MET A 158 5.92 8.54 14.84
C MET A 158 5.29 7.17 14.96
N MET A 159 4.67 6.89 16.10
CA MET A 159 3.86 5.71 16.36
C MET A 159 2.51 6.13 16.94
N GLN A 160 1.44 5.55 16.41
CA GLN A 160 0.07 5.81 16.83
C GLN A 160 -0.63 4.52 17.20
N VAL A 161 -1.31 4.52 18.34
CA VAL A 161 -2.13 3.42 18.85
C VAL A 161 -3.54 3.94 19.11
N LEU A 162 -4.54 3.17 18.68
CA LEU A 162 -5.96 3.40 18.97
C LEU A 162 -6.48 2.33 19.92
N ILE A 163 -7.35 2.75 20.84
CA ILE A 163 -8.01 1.89 21.83
C ILE A 163 -9.52 2.15 21.74
N PRO A 164 -10.24 1.55 20.79
CA PRO A 164 -11.70 1.62 20.75
C PRO A 164 -12.31 0.77 21.87
N ILE A 165 -13.13 1.42 22.71
CA ILE A 165 -14.02 0.81 23.69
C ILE A 165 -15.41 0.86 23.10
N SER A 166 -15.97 -0.29 22.75
CA SER A 166 -17.13 -0.41 21.87
C SER A 166 -18.32 -1.00 22.59
N VAL A 167 -19.50 -0.50 22.21
CA VAL A 167 -20.78 -1.09 22.55
C VAL A 167 -21.59 -1.22 21.26
N ALA A 168 -22.27 -2.34 21.07
CA ALA A 168 -23.15 -2.55 19.93
C ALA A 168 -24.47 -3.17 20.38
N TYR A 169 -25.55 -2.75 19.73
CA TYR A 169 -26.90 -3.16 20.05
C TYR A 169 -27.63 -3.65 18.78
N LYS A 170 -28.23 -4.83 18.89
CA LYS A 170 -29.06 -5.44 17.87
C LYS A 170 -30.47 -4.86 17.98
N VAL A 171 -30.82 -3.94 17.06
CA VAL A 171 -32.11 -3.22 17.07
C VAL A 171 -33.28 -4.16 16.75
N ASN A 172 -33.04 -5.07 15.82
CA ASN A 172 -33.92 -6.19 15.45
C ASN A 172 -33.04 -7.32 14.87
N GLU A 173 -33.66 -8.37 14.32
CA GLU A 173 -32.93 -9.53 13.79
C GLU A 173 -31.92 -9.15 12.70
N ASP A 174 -32.26 -8.14 11.87
CA ASP A 174 -31.48 -7.75 10.68
C ASP A 174 -30.67 -6.46 10.84
N GLN A 175 -30.84 -5.71 11.95
CA GLN A 175 -30.26 -4.36 12.09
C GLN A 175 -29.45 -4.22 13.37
N GLY A 176 -28.22 -3.74 13.24
CA GLY A 176 -27.36 -3.42 14.36
C GLY A 176 -26.83 -1.99 14.31
N VAL A 177 -26.66 -1.39 15.48
CA VAL A 177 -25.98 -0.09 15.67
C VAL A 177 -24.87 -0.26 16.69
N GLY A 178 -23.82 0.53 16.55
CA GLY A 178 -22.70 0.48 17.47
C GLY A 178 -22.02 1.84 17.65
N ALA A 179 -21.41 2.00 18.81
CA ALA A 179 -20.60 3.18 19.11
C ALA A 179 -19.31 2.77 19.82
N SER A 180 -18.24 3.52 19.60
CA SER A 180 -17.00 3.38 20.35
C SER A 180 -16.54 4.73 20.86
N LEU A 181 -16.08 4.76 22.09
CA LEU A 181 -15.15 5.77 22.56
C LEU A 181 -13.74 5.35 22.10
N VAL A 182 -13.11 6.16 21.26
CA VAL A 182 -11.78 5.86 20.73
C VAL A 182 -10.76 6.70 21.51
N LEU A 183 -9.96 6.06 22.34
CA LEU A 183 -8.79 6.69 22.95
C LEU A 183 -7.59 6.53 22.01
N ALA A 184 -6.73 7.53 21.98
CA ALA A 184 -5.54 7.52 21.13
C ALA A 184 -4.30 7.97 21.90
N THR A 185 -3.17 7.38 21.55
CA THR A 185 -1.86 7.87 21.96
C THR A 185 -0.92 7.89 20.75
N THR A 186 -0.14 8.96 20.66
CA THR A 186 0.86 9.12 19.59
C THR A 186 2.19 9.54 20.22
N ARG A 187 3.26 8.84 19.85
CA ARG A 187 4.64 9.19 20.16
C ARG A 187 5.29 9.77 18.93
N PHE A 188 6.06 10.85 19.08
CA PHE A 188 6.72 11.51 17.97
C PHE A 188 8.12 12.02 18.36
N GLN A 189 9.07 11.93 17.41
CA GLN A 189 10.31 12.71 17.41
C GLN A 189 10.70 13.08 15.99
N ALA A 190 11.42 14.19 15.83
CA ALA A 190 12.06 14.63 14.61
C ALA A 190 13.50 15.06 14.88
N TYR A 191 14.40 14.75 13.95
CA TYR A 191 15.82 15.10 14.07
C TYR A 191 16.40 15.49 12.70
N GLY A 192 17.47 16.30 12.74
CA GLY A 192 18.19 16.75 11.55
C GLY A 192 17.54 17.90 10.80
N LEU A 193 16.50 18.56 11.36
CA LEU A 193 15.79 19.67 10.71
C LEU A 193 16.40 21.05 11.00
N GLY A 194 17.68 21.10 11.42
CA GLY A 194 18.36 22.35 11.77
C GLY A 194 18.34 23.42 10.68
N ALA A 195 18.37 23.02 9.41
CA ALA A 195 18.29 23.93 8.28
C ALA A 195 16.98 24.73 8.17
N PHE A 196 15.93 24.30 8.87
CA PHE A 196 14.64 25.00 8.93
C PHE A 196 14.51 25.94 10.12
N LEU A 197 15.54 26.06 10.98
CA LEU A 197 15.51 26.99 12.12
C LEU A 197 15.69 28.44 11.67
N THR A 198 16.71 28.69 10.86
CA THR A 198 16.99 30.01 10.32
C THR A 198 17.37 29.88 8.85
N PHE A 199 16.91 30.83 8.06
CA PHE A 199 17.28 30.96 6.69
C PHE A 199 18.08 32.27 6.53
N ASP A 200 19.32 32.14 6.04
CA ASP A 200 20.14 33.30 5.71
C ASP A 200 20.29 34.31 6.88
N ASP A 201 20.87 33.89 7.99
CA ASP A 201 21.20 34.67 9.23
C ASP A 201 20.08 35.58 9.80
N PHE A 202 18.98 35.82 9.06
CA PHE A 202 17.97 36.84 9.40
C PHE A 202 16.52 36.40 9.31
N THR A 203 16.20 35.24 8.75
CA THR A 203 14.80 34.83 8.57
C THR A 203 14.54 33.51 9.26
N THR A 204 13.75 33.51 10.31
CA THR A 204 13.24 32.28 10.93
C THR A 204 12.11 31.69 10.10
N ILE A 205 12.13 30.38 9.88
CA ILE A 205 11.04 29.66 9.20
C ILE A 205 10.07 29.08 10.23
N THR A 206 10.46 29.08 11.48
CA THR A 206 9.67 28.57 12.60
C THR A 206 9.43 29.66 13.63
N SER A 207 8.23 29.66 14.20
CA SER A 207 7.84 30.57 15.29
C SER A 207 8.52 30.23 16.62
N ASP A 208 9.03 28.99 16.78
CA ASP A 208 9.72 28.54 17.98
C ASP A 208 10.90 27.62 17.63
N PRO A 209 12.08 28.21 17.35
CA PRO A 209 13.27 27.45 16.97
C PRO A 209 13.73 26.41 18.01
N ALA A 210 13.50 26.68 19.29
CA ALA A 210 13.92 25.78 20.35
C ALA A 210 13.08 24.48 20.41
N HIS A 211 11.89 24.49 19.83
CA HIS A 211 10.93 23.38 19.88
C HIS A 211 10.59 22.84 18.49
N MET A 212 11.58 22.71 17.62
CA MET A 212 11.37 22.25 16.25
C MET A 212 11.99 20.89 15.96
N THR A 213 13.21 20.63 16.41
CA THR A 213 13.96 19.41 16.07
C THR A 213 14.90 19.00 17.19
N ASN A 214 15.30 17.72 17.22
CA ASN A 214 16.27 17.15 18.17
C ASN A 214 15.84 17.20 19.65
N ASN A 215 14.55 17.28 19.92
CA ASN A 215 14.00 17.39 21.29
C ASN A 215 13.65 16.03 21.92
N GLY A 216 14.06 14.92 21.27
CA GLY A 216 13.72 13.57 21.70
C GLY A 216 12.22 13.27 21.56
N TYR A 217 11.77 12.18 22.18
CA TYR A 217 10.37 11.82 22.10
C TYR A 217 9.45 12.76 22.87
N ASP A 218 8.30 13.04 22.24
CA ASP A 218 7.14 13.67 22.86
C ASP A 218 5.92 12.77 22.69
N TYR A 219 4.91 12.95 23.55
CA TYR A 219 3.72 12.12 23.60
C TYR A 219 2.47 12.98 23.53
N SER A 220 1.52 12.53 22.73
CA SER A 220 0.20 13.15 22.60
C SER A 220 -0.88 12.12 22.87
N TYR A 221 -1.94 12.55 23.54
CA TYR A 221 -3.09 11.73 23.93
C TYR A 221 -4.36 12.39 23.43
N GLY A 222 -5.35 11.57 23.08
CA GLY A 222 -6.58 12.13 22.55
C GLY A 222 -7.76 11.19 22.64
N GLY A 223 -8.89 11.71 22.21
CA GLY A 223 -10.14 10.97 22.20
C GLY A 223 -11.08 11.44 21.09
N GLY A 224 -11.90 10.52 20.65
CA GLY A 224 -12.94 10.72 19.63
C GLY A 224 -14.03 9.67 19.74
N VAL A 225 -14.99 9.73 18.83
CA VAL A 225 -16.11 8.80 18.79
C VAL A 225 -16.18 8.12 17.42
N LYS A 226 -16.58 6.86 17.43
CA LYS A 226 -16.90 6.11 16.22
C LYS A 226 -18.32 5.60 16.31
N LEU A 227 -19.08 5.75 15.22
CA LEU A 227 -20.45 5.28 15.10
C LEU A 227 -20.52 4.30 13.94
N GLY A 228 -21.33 3.26 14.10
CA GLY A 228 -21.51 2.25 13.09
C GLY A 228 -22.94 1.78 12.98
N TRP A 229 -23.29 1.31 11.80
CA TRP A 229 -24.54 0.64 11.50
C TRP A 229 -24.28 -0.50 10.53
N GLN A 230 -25.02 -1.59 10.68
CA GLN A 230 -25.11 -2.67 9.69
C GLN A 230 -26.57 -3.14 9.54
N GLY A 231 -26.93 -3.47 8.32
CA GLY A 231 -28.19 -4.11 7.99
C GLY A 231 -27.95 -5.36 7.15
N GLU A 232 -28.63 -6.45 7.51
CA GLU A 232 -28.60 -7.74 6.83
C GLU A 232 -29.87 -7.92 6.02
N TYR A 233 -29.77 -8.46 4.80
CA TYR A 233 -30.86 -8.58 3.84
C TYR A 233 -30.71 -9.90 3.08
N MET A 234 -31.81 -10.35 2.46
CA MET A 234 -31.85 -11.55 1.61
C MET A 234 -31.46 -12.83 2.37
N ASP A 235 -31.98 -13.04 3.56
CA ASP A 235 -31.65 -14.16 4.43
C ASP A 235 -30.13 -14.21 4.70
N ASP A 236 -29.56 -13.12 5.22
CA ASP A 236 -28.15 -12.94 5.58
C ASP A 236 -27.15 -13.03 4.41
N LYS A 237 -27.63 -13.02 3.17
CA LYS A 237 -26.75 -13.07 1.98
C LYS A 237 -26.14 -11.74 1.61
N LEU A 238 -26.75 -10.63 2.02
CA LEU A 238 -26.28 -9.27 1.76
C LEU A 238 -26.20 -8.50 3.08
N THR A 239 -25.02 -8.01 3.43
CA THR A 239 -24.84 -7.04 4.53
C THR A 239 -24.40 -5.71 3.97
N VAL A 240 -25.01 -4.63 4.43
CA VAL A 240 -24.59 -3.25 4.16
C VAL A 240 -24.14 -2.62 5.46
N GLY A 241 -23.01 -1.92 5.46
CA GLY A 241 -22.45 -1.26 6.63
C GLY A 241 -22.15 0.20 6.38
N LEU A 242 -22.31 1.02 7.42
CA LEU A 242 -21.89 2.42 7.46
C LEU A 242 -21.02 2.64 8.69
N VAL A 243 -20.01 3.47 8.55
CA VAL A 243 -19.14 3.88 9.66
C VAL A 243 -18.78 5.35 9.55
N TYR A 244 -18.72 6.01 10.70
CA TYR A 244 -18.22 7.38 10.86
C TYR A 244 -17.29 7.42 12.06
N THR A 245 -16.10 7.99 11.89
CA THR A 245 -15.15 8.27 12.96
C THR A 245 -14.90 9.78 12.99
N SER A 246 -15.21 10.42 14.10
CA SER A 246 -14.92 11.85 14.29
C SER A 246 -13.42 12.13 14.19
N ARG A 247 -13.03 13.36 13.95
CA ARG A 247 -11.67 13.80 14.26
C ARG A 247 -11.36 13.41 15.71
N ILE A 248 -10.21 12.78 15.95
CA ILE A 248 -9.73 12.52 17.29
C ILE A 248 -8.86 13.70 17.70
N SER A 249 -9.37 14.48 18.66
CA SER A 249 -8.64 15.65 19.16
C SER A 249 -7.51 15.19 20.05
N MET A 250 -6.29 15.60 19.72
CA MET A 250 -5.06 15.21 20.40
C MET A 250 -4.48 16.37 21.21
N THR A 251 -3.80 16.06 22.29
CA THR A 251 -2.96 17.06 22.98
C THR A 251 -1.82 17.48 22.07
N LYS A 252 -1.32 18.69 22.26
CA LYS A 252 -0.24 19.24 21.44
C LYS A 252 1.09 18.56 21.78
N PHE A 253 1.97 18.46 20.77
CA PHE A 253 3.36 18.09 20.96
C PHE A 253 4.16 19.33 21.44
N ASP A 254 4.32 19.52 22.72
CA ASP A 254 4.99 20.69 23.28
C ASP A 254 6.45 20.80 22.85
N LYS A 255 7.17 19.68 22.74
CA LYS A 255 8.56 19.64 22.26
C LYS A 255 8.69 19.96 20.78
N TYR A 256 7.59 19.91 20.02
CA TYR A 256 7.53 20.15 18.58
C TYR A 256 6.53 21.25 18.19
N ARG A 257 6.26 22.18 19.13
CA ARG A 257 5.34 23.29 18.88
C ARG A 257 5.85 24.28 17.85
N GLY A 258 7.14 24.28 17.53
CA GLY A 258 7.74 25.04 16.44
C GLY A 258 7.75 24.30 15.09
N LEU A 259 7.34 23.02 15.04
CA LEU A 259 7.29 22.21 13.83
C LEU A 259 5.87 22.09 13.29
N PHE A 260 4.92 21.67 14.12
CA PHE A 260 3.55 21.42 13.71
C PHE A 260 2.68 22.67 13.83
N ALA A 261 1.77 22.85 12.86
CA ALA A 261 0.78 23.93 12.91
C ALA A 261 0.00 23.90 14.25
N GLU A 262 -0.59 25.03 14.61
CA GLU A 262 -1.34 25.21 15.86
C GLU A 262 -0.50 24.93 17.12
N GLN A 263 0.80 25.27 17.09
CA GLN A 263 1.76 25.07 18.19
C GLN A 263 1.82 23.61 18.66
N GLY A 264 2.07 22.69 17.73
CA GLY A 264 2.20 21.27 18.03
C GLY A 264 0.93 20.45 17.79
N GLY A 265 -0.07 20.99 17.12
CA GLY A 265 -1.33 20.31 16.81
C GLY A 265 -1.13 19.17 15.80
N PHE A 266 -1.60 17.97 16.14
CA PHE A 266 -1.50 16.79 15.26
C PHE A 266 -2.67 15.83 15.51
N ASP A 267 -3.88 16.31 15.23
CA ASP A 267 -5.11 15.53 15.35
C ASP A 267 -5.15 14.37 14.38
N ILE A 268 -5.88 13.31 14.75
CA ILE A 268 -6.15 12.20 13.83
C ILE A 268 -7.36 12.54 12.97
N PRO A 269 -7.25 12.45 11.62
CA PRO A 269 -8.29 12.90 10.71
C PRO A 269 -9.62 12.16 10.90
N GLU A 270 -10.71 12.90 10.72
CA GLU A 270 -12.05 12.35 10.52
C GLU A 270 -12.05 11.38 9.34
N ASN A 271 -12.80 10.30 9.47
CA ASN A 271 -13.02 9.36 8.36
C ASN A 271 -14.41 8.73 8.41
N TYR A 272 -14.91 8.35 7.24
CA TYR A 272 -16.20 7.68 7.11
C TYR A 272 -16.21 6.74 5.91
N GLY A 273 -17.14 5.79 5.89
CA GLY A 273 -17.21 4.83 4.80
C GLY A 273 -18.49 4.04 4.77
N ILE A 274 -18.65 3.38 3.63
CA ILE A 274 -19.68 2.41 3.36
C ILE A 274 -19.04 1.10 2.94
N GLY A 275 -19.63 -0.01 3.35
CA GLY A 275 -19.23 -1.35 2.96
C GLY A 275 -20.43 -2.20 2.56
N ILE A 276 -20.13 -3.16 1.73
CA ILE A 276 -21.07 -4.23 1.41
C ILE A 276 -20.37 -5.58 1.54
N SER A 277 -21.09 -6.62 1.97
CA SER A 277 -20.64 -8.00 1.85
C SER A 277 -21.76 -8.87 1.32
N ILE A 278 -21.41 -9.81 0.45
CA ILE A 278 -22.33 -10.78 -0.13
C ILE A 278 -21.84 -12.19 0.15
N LYS A 279 -22.76 -13.11 0.38
CA LYS A 279 -22.52 -14.54 0.52
C LYS A 279 -23.22 -15.27 -0.65
N PRO A 280 -22.56 -15.35 -1.83
CA PRO A 280 -23.16 -16.03 -2.99
C PRO A 280 -23.39 -17.51 -2.73
N MET A 281 -22.56 -18.09 -1.86
CA MET A 281 -22.59 -19.47 -1.39
C MET A 281 -22.34 -19.52 0.12
N LYS A 282 -22.68 -20.64 0.76
CA LYS A 282 -22.51 -20.82 2.22
C LYS A 282 -21.06 -20.61 2.70
N ASN A 283 -20.07 -20.94 1.87
CA ASN A 283 -18.65 -20.90 2.21
C ASN A 283 -17.86 -19.76 1.51
N LEU A 284 -18.51 -18.87 0.78
CA LEU A 284 -17.89 -17.76 0.07
C LEU A 284 -18.44 -16.42 0.55
N VAL A 285 -17.54 -15.53 0.94
CA VAL A 285 -17.84 -14.12 1.25
C VAL A 285 -17.04 -13.24 0.31
N ILE A 286 -17.72 -12.28 -0.32
CA ILE A 286 -17.09 -11.21 -1.09
C ILE A 286 -17.51 -9.90 -0.42
N ALA A 287 -16.53 -9.08 -0.04
CA ALA A 287 -16.78 -7.80 0.63
C ALA A 287 -16.04 -6.66 -0.05
N ALA A 288 -16.67 -5.48 -0.08
CA ALA A 288 -16.07 -4.27 -0.63
C ALA A 288 -16.40 -3.07 0.26
N ASP A 289 -15.40 -2.20 0.46
CA ASP A 289 -15.55 -0.96 1.21
C ASP A 289 -15.08 0.24 0.38
N VAL A 290 -15.75 1.37 0.58
CA VAL A 290 -15.29 2.69 0.14
C VAL A 290 -15.21 3.59 1.36
N SER A 291 -14.04 4.19 1.60
CA SER A 291 -13.81 5.06 2.75
C SER A 291 -13.21 6.40 2.30
N ARG A 292 -13.54 7.46 3.02
CA ARG A 292 -12.95 8.79 2.86
C ARG A 292 -12.19 9.16 4.12
N ILE A 293 -10.95 9.63 3.97
CA ILE A 293 -10.08 10.13 5.05
C ILE A 293 -9.78 11.59 4.79
N ASN A 294 -10.11 12.46 5.74
CA ASN A 294 -10.04 13.91 5.59
C ASN A 294 -8.70 14.47 6.12
N PHE A 295 -7.57 14.05 5.52
CA PHE A 295 -6.24 14.54 5.89
C PHE A 295 -6.10 16.06 5.74
N GLY A 296 -6.65 16.64 4.67
CA GLY A 296 -6.56 18.06 4.38
C GLY A 296 -7.22 18.99 5.43
N ASP A 297 -8.08 18.43 6.29
CA ASP A 297 -8.79 19.20 7.31
C ASP A 297 -7.98 19.32 8.62
N VAL A 298 -6.87 18.60 8.77
CA VAL A 298 -5.92 18.73 9.87
C VAL A 298 -4.77 19.61 9.41
N LYS A 299 -4.55 20.74 10.04
CA LYS A 299 -3.63 21.77 9.52
C LYS A 299 -2.19 21.28 9.34
N SER A 300 -1.67 20.46 10.25
CA SER A 300 -0.33 19.90 10.11
C SER A 300 -0.18 18.96 8.91
N PHE A 301 -1.27 18.33 8.44
CA PHE A 301 -1.28 17.56 7.20
C PHE A 301 -1.64 18.43 6.00
N GLY A 302 -2.75 19.20 6.07
CA GLY A 302 -3.36 19.85 4.91
C GLY A 302 -2.75 21.17 4.52
N ASN A 303 -2.15 21.92 5.45
CA ASN A 303 -1.46 23.14 5.12
C ASN A 303 -0.29 22.86 4.19
N LEU A 304 -0.07 23.76 3.25
CA LEU A 304 0.97 23.62 2.25
C LEU A 304 2.35 23.72 2.89
N GLY A 305 3.27 22.90 2.43
CA GLY A 305 4.62 22.79 2.96
C GLY A 305 5.58 23.88 2.45
N PRO A 306 6.81 23.92 2.98
CA PRO A 306 7.79 24.92 2.59
C PRO A 306 8.27 24.74 1.15
N GLY A 307 8.42 25.86 0.45
CA GLY A 307 9.21 25.94 -0.78
C GLY A 307 8.61 25.34 -2.03
N THR A 308 7.29 25.46 -2.24
CA THR A 308 6.69 25.07 -3.51
C THR A 308 6.28 26.28 -4.33
N SER A 309 6.37 26.21 -5.68
CA SER A 309 5.93 27.30 -6.54
C SER A 309 4.40 27.46 -6.57
N ALA A 310 3.65 26.42 -6.17
CA ALA A 310 2.20 26.46 -6.02
C ALA A 310 1.77 27.19 -4.74
N THR A 311 2.66 27.27 -3.78
CA THR A 311 2.58 28.16 -2.63
C THR A 311 3.78 29.05 -2.68
N PRO A 312 3.62 30.25 -3.23
CA PRO A 312 4.64 31.22 -2.95
C PRO A 312 4.77 31.26 -1.43
N TYR A 313 5.95 31.00 -0.93
CA TYR A 313 6.35 31.56 0.34
C TYR A 313 5.76 32.95 0.35
N PRO A 314 4.94 33.31 1.34
CA PRO A 314 4.39 34.65 1.41
C PRO A 314 5.55 35.61 1.61
N GLY A 315 6.05 36.14 0.55
CA GLY A 315 7.16 37.05 0.54
C GLY A 315 7.24 37.85 -0.76
N PRO A 316 7.95 38.97 -0.79
CA PRO A 316 7.98 39.88 -1.92
C PRO A 316 8.39 39.15 -3.19
N GLY A 317 7.66 39.43 -4.24
CA GLY A 317 7.60 38.73 -5.51
C GLY A 317 8.94 38.37 -6.16
N PRO A 318 8.88 37.66 -7.28
CA PRO A 318 10.05 37.01 -7.86
C PRO A 318 11.17 38.02 -8.13
N SER A 319 12.35 37.71 -7.65
CA SER A 319 13.56 38.32 -8.21
C SER A 319 13.56 37.99 -9.70
N THR A 320 13.41 39.02 -10.52
CA THR A 320 13.33 38.92 -11.98
C THR A 320 14.68 38.56 -12.64
N LYS A 321 15.67 38.23 -11.87
CA LYS A 321 16.98 37.84 -12.37
C LYS A 321 17.28 36.37 -12.03
N ASN A 322 17.13 35.56 -13.04
CA ASN A 322 17.33 34.13 -13.15
C ASN A 322 16.10 33.29 -12.74
N ASN A 323 15.77 32.33 -13.59
CA ASN A 323 14.85 31.21 -13.31
C ASN A 323 15.39 30.25 -12.22
N ALA A 324 16.18 30.78 -11.29
CA ALA A 324 16.54 30.10 -10.07
C ALA A 324 15.28 29.91 -9.23
N VAL A 325 15.18 28.78 -8.56
CA VAL A 325 14.26 28.55 -7.44
C VAL A 325 14.01 29.89 -6.78
N LYS A 326 12.75 30.35 -6.77
CA LYS A 326 12.43 31.62 -6.14
C LYS A 326 13.04 31.59 -4.76
N ALA A 327 14.04 32.44 -4.55
CA ALA A 327 14.70 32.55 -3.26
C ALA A 327 13.60 32.64 -2.21
N ILE A 328 13.77 31.91 -1.12
CA ILE A 328 12.95 32.13 0.06
C ILE A 328 12.96 33.62 0.30
N PRO A 329 11.80 34.27 0.40
CA PRO A 329 11.79 35.71 0.55
C PRO A 329 12.50 36.10 1.84
N SER A 330 13.12 37.26 1.84
CA SER A 330 13.75 37.85 3.01
C SER A 330 12.78 38.10 4.19
N THR A 331 11.46 37.87 3.98
CA THR A 331 10.45 37.94 5.03
C THR A 331 9.40 36.86 4.79
N VAL A 332 9.34 35.86 5.66
CA VAL A 332 8.22 34.91 5.75
C VAL A 332 7.04 35.62 6.39
N ASP A 333 5.84 35.47 5.84
CA ASP A 333 4.64 35.89 6.57
C ASP A 333 4.61 35.19 7.92
N PRO A 334 4.74 35.90 9.05
CA PRO A 334 4.82 35.27 10.37
C PRO A 334 3.66 34.32 10.66
N SER A 335 2.48 34.54 10.06
CA SER A 335 1.33 33.65 10.22
C SER A 335 1.52 32.28 9.58
N LYS A 336 2.47 32.13 8.65
CA LYS A 336 2.78 30.93 7.89
C LYS A 336 4.05 30.21 8.36
N GLU A 337 4.78 30.76 9.32
CA GLU A 337 5.89 30.07 9.95
C GLU A 337 5.46 28.72 10.52
N LEU A 338 6.33 27.74 10.47
CA LEU A 338 6.13 26.47 11.16
C LEU A 338 5.78 26.73 12.64
N GLY A 339 4.84 25.98 13.17
CA GLY A 339 4.35 26.17 14.54
C GLY A 339 3.17 27.11 14.68
N ASN A 340 2.95 28.06 13.79
CA ASN A 340 1.83 29.00 13.90
C ASN A 340 0.48 28.36 13.52
N ASP A 341 -0.63 29.04 13.85
CA ASP A 341 -2.00 28.54 13.62
C ASP A 341 -2.28 28.23 12.13
N ALA A 342 -1.73 29.04 11.23
CA ALA A 342 -1.79 28.83 9.79
C ALA A 342 -0.44 28.35 9.24
N GLY A 343 0.42 27.81 10.11
CA GLY A 343 1.76 27.38 9.79
C GLY A 343 1.82 26.29 8.72
N MET A 344 2.96 26.18 8.08
CA MET A 344 3.22 25.16 7.06
C MET A 344 3.01 23.73 7.60
N GLY A 345 2.64 22.82 6.69
CA GLY A 345 2.40 21.41 6.96
C GLY A 345 2.93 20.50 5.84
N PHE A 346 2.38 19.29 5.72
CA PHE A 346 2.79 18.32 4.70
C PHE A 346 2.13 18.51 3.34
N GLY A 347 1.08 19.34 3.23
CA GLY A 347 0.33 19.57 1.98
C GLY A 347 -0.51 18.40 1.51
N TRP A 348 -0.90 17.49 2.42
CA TRP A 348 -1.68 16.31 2.08
C TRP A 348 -3.12 16.66 1.69
N GLN A 349 -3.62 15.92 0.72
CA GLN A 349 -5.01 15.98 0.28
C GLN A 349 -5.84 14.86 0.92
N ASN A 350 -7.15 15.06 0.94
CA ASN A 350 -8.10 14.05 1.39
C ASN A 350 -8.04 12.82 0.47
N GLN A 351 -8.08 11.62 1.05
CA GLN A 351 -7.95 10.36 0.33
C GLN A 351 -9.26 9.59 0.29
N THR A 352 -9.60 9.03 -0.87
CA THR A 352 -10.64 8.00 -0.99
C THR A 352 -9.97 6.64 -1.19
N VAL A 353 -10.39 5.66 -0.40
CA VAL A 353 -9.83 4.31 -0.39
C VAL A 353 -10.90 3.31 -0.81
N TYR A 354 -10.55 2.44 -1.73
CA TYR A 354 -11.39 1.35 -2.24
C TYR A 354 -10.77 0.01 -1.81
N LYS A 355 -11.59 -0.88 -1.26
CA LYS A 355 -11.14 -2.18 -0.79
C LYS A 355 -12.03 -3.26 -1.36
N LEU A 356 -11.44 -4.40 -1.71
CA LEU A 356 -12.12 -5.61 -2.13
C LEU A 356 -11.47 -6.80 -1.43
N GLY A 357 -12.29 -7.67 -0.85
CA GLY A 357 -11.85 -8.87 -0.16
C GLY A 357 -12.71 -10.07 -0.51
N ILE A 358 -12.07 -11.21 -0.61
CA ILE A 358 -12.73 -12.50 -0.82
C ILE A 358 -12.26 -13.44 0.28
N GLN A 359 -13.20 -14.18 0.89
CA GLN A 359 -12.92 -15.24 1.84
C GLN A 359 -13.66 -16.50 1.42
N TYR A 360 -12.94 -17.63 1.40
CA TYR A 360 -13.46 -18.93 1.04
C TYR A 360 -13.16 -19.96 2.12
N GLY A 361 -14.20 -20.65 2.59
CA GLY A 361 -14.08 -21.81 3.48
C GLY A 361 -13.74 -23.05 2.67
N VAL A 362 -12.48 -23.46 2.70
CA VAL A 362 -11.99 -24.66 2.01
C VAL A 362 -12.49 -25.92 2.70
N THR A 363 -12.46 -25.90 4.03
CA THR A 363 -13.03 -26.93 4.92
C THR A 363 -13.64 -26.25 6.13
N SER A 364 -14.31 -26.98 7.01
CA SER A 364 -14.78 -26.47 8.31
C SER A 364 -13.64 -25.87 9.17
N GLN A 365 -12.41 -26.34 8.95
CA GLN A 365 -11.23 -25.93 9.71
C GLN A 365 -10.36 -24.90 8.99
N LEU A 366 -10.43 -24.78 7.66
CA LEU A 366 -9.53 -23.94 6.86
C LEU A 366 -10.29 -22.92 6.04
N GLN A 367 -9.98 -21.66 6.25
CA GLN A 367 -10.43 -20.52 5.44
C GLN A 367 -9.24 -19.87 4.77
N VAL A 368 -9.41 -19.47 3.53
CA VAL A 368 -8.41 -18.70 2.77
C VAL A 368 -8.98 -17.35 2.34
N ARG A 369 -8.11 -16.37 2.16
CA ARG A 369 -8.50 -14.99 1.83
C ARG A 369 -7.57 -14.41 0.78
N ALA A 370 -8.14 -13.52 -0.01
CA ALA A 370 -7.40 -12.63 -0.88
C ALA A 370 -8.03 -11.24 -0.83
N GLY A 371 -7.22 -10.21 -1.05
CA GLY A 371 -7.73 -8.85 -1.00
C GLY A 371 -6.92 -7.87 -1.81
N TYR A 372 -7.58 -6.78 -2.18
CA TYR A 372 -7.03 -5.65 -2.88
C TYR A 372 -7.48 -4.35 -2.24
N ASN A 373 -6.54 -3.40 -2.08
CA ASN A 373 -6.82 -2.06 -1.57
C ASN A 373 -6.16 -1.03 -2.50
N TYR A 374 -6.90 0.00 -2.83
CA TYR A 374 -6.43 1.11 -3.65
C TYR A 374 -6.83 2.45 -3.04
N GLY A 375 -5.86 3.34 -2.89
CA GLY A 375 -6.07 4.74 -2.55
C GLY A 375 -5.01 5.59 -3.22
N ALA A 376 -5.41 6.56 -4.04
CA ALA A 376 -4.45 7.47 -4.66
C ALA A 376 -3.61 8.17 -3.58
N THR A 377 -2.34 8.44 -3.86
CA THR A 377 -1.45 9.14 -2.93
C THR A 377 -2.06 10.45 -2.42
N THR A 378 -1.85 10.74 -1.15
CA THR A 378 -2.30 12.00 -0.53
C THR A 378 -1.39 13.18 -0.87
N ILE A 379 -0.19 12.92 -1.38
CA ILE A 379 0.87 13.90 -1.58
C ILE A 379 0.82 14.44 -3.01
N PRO A 380 0.52 15.73 -3.23
CA PRO A 380 0.73 16.35 -4.53
C PRO A 380 2.22 16.42 -4.89
N ASN A 381 2.56 16.23 -6.16
CA ASN A 381 3.96 16.32 -6.62
C ASN A 381 4.66 17.64 -6.29
N THR A 382 3.88 18.71 -6.05
CA THR A 382 4.39 20.02 -5.64
C THR A 382 4.75 20.12 -4.15
N GLN A 383 4.46 19.07 -3.35
CA GLN A 383 4.60 19.08 -1.89
C GLN A 383 5.64 18.05 -1.39
N LEU A 384 6.64 17.72 -2.20
CA LEU A 384 7.57 16.64 -1.86
C LEU A 384 8.63 17.02 -0.81
N THR A 385 8.86 18.30 -0.54
CA THR A 385 9.94 18.76 0.36
C THR A 385 9.84 18.12 1.75
N PHE A 386 8.75 18.35 2.48
CA PHE A 386 8.57 17.71 3.79
C PHE A 386 8.23 16.23 3.68
N ASN A 387 7.64 15.82 2.58
CA ASN A 387 7.25 14.44 2.34
C ASN A 387 8.45 13.51 2.06
N THR A 388 9.66 14.03 1.88
CA THR A 388 10.88 13.22 1.98
C THR A 388 11.02 12.58 3.36
N LEU A 389 10.51 13.22 4.42
CA LEU A 389 10.51 12.70 5.79
C LEU A 389 9.41 11.66 6.04
N ALA A 390 8.31 11.76 5.27
CA ALA A 390 7.13 10.90 5.42
C ALA A 390 6.56 10.49 4.05
N PRO A 391 7.29 9.70 3.24
CA PRO A 391 6.94 9.41 1.85
C PRO A 391 5.77 8.43 1.75
N ALA A 392 4.54 8.91 2.02
CA ALA A 392 3.29 8.13 1.89
C ALA A 392 2.85 8.03 0.42
N THR A 393 3.71 7.48 -0.45
CA THR A 393 3.51 7.45 -1.90
C THR A 393 2.71 6.25 -2.39
N VAL A 394 2.58 5.18 -1.60
CA VAL A 394 1.96 3.93 -2.04
C VAL A 394 0.46 4.06 -2.27
N GLU A 395 -0.05 3.28 -3.22
CA GLU A 395 -1.44 3.34 -3.65
C GLU A 395 -2.14 1.98 -3.68
N ARG A 396 -1.41 0.90 -3.97
CA ARG A 396 -1.98 -0.42 -4.25
C ARG A 396 -1.47 -1.44 -3.25
N HIS A 397 -2.38 -2.24 -2.69
CA HIS A 397 -2.06 -3.28 -1.73
C HIS A 397 -2.70 -4.57 -2.19
N ILE A 398 -1.93 -5.65 -2.22
CA ILE A 398 -2.39 -6.99 -2.58
C ILE A 398 -2.12 -7.89 -1.39
N SER A 399 -3.13 -8.58 -0.90
CA SER A 399 -3.01 -9.43 0.27
C SER A 399 -3.56 -10.83 0.05
N VAL A 400 -3.00 -11.76 0.81
CA VAL A 400 -3.51 -13.11 0.97
C VAL A 400 -3.48 -13.48 2.44
N GLY A 401 -4.35 -14.39 2.86
CA GLY A 401 -4.37 -14.83 4.26
C GLY A 401 -5.10 -16.16 4.41
N PHE A 402 -4.96 -16.73 5.59
CA PHE A 402 -5.69 -17.94 5.98
C PHE A 402 -6.09 -17.87 7.46
N THR A 403 -7.09 -18.65 7.85
CA THR A 403 -7.34 -19.05 9.23
C THR A 403 -7.48 -20.55 9.29
N TYR A 404 -6.74 -21.15 10.19
CA TYR A 404 -6.84 -22.56 10.53
C TYR A 404 -7.41 -22.72 11.95
N LYS A 405 -8.44 -23.56 12.08
CA LYS A 405 -9.13 -23.88 13.33
C LYS A 405 -8.75 -25.30 13.77
N PRO A 406 -7.72 -25.48 14.60
CA PRO A 406 -7.37 -26.79 15.12
C PRO A 406 -8.43 -27.37 16.07
N SER A 407 -9.22 -26.51 16.71
CA SER A 407 -10.43 -26.83 17.49
C SER A 407 -11.45 -25.71 17.36
N ASP A 408 -12.64 -25.92 17.92
CA ASP A 408 -13.72 -24.92 17.91
C ASP A 408 -13.36 -23.68 18.74
N GLU A 409 -12.44 -23.81 19.70
CA GLU A 409 -12.02 -22.72 20.59
C GLU A 409 -10.77 -21.97 20.13
N LEU A 410 -10.01 -22.53 19.16
CA LEU A 410 -8.72 -21.94 18.76
C LEU A 410 -8.68 -21.65 17.26
N GLU A 411 -8.33 -20.42 16.93
CA GLU A 411 -8.07 -19.97 15.56
C GLU A 411 -6.61 -19.49 15.42
N ILE A 412 -5.94 -19.91 14.34
CA ILE A 412 -4.61 -19.44 13.95
C ILE A 412 -4.77 -18.75 12.61
N THR A 413 -4.53 -17.45 12.57
CA THR A 413 -4.64 -16.64 11.35
C THR A 413 -3.28 -16.16 10.90
N GLY A 414 -3.00 -16.28 9.60
CA GLY A 414 -1.82 -15.75 8.96
C GLY A 414 -2.16 -14.85 7.79
N THR A 415 -1.34 -13.82 7.53
CA THR A 415 -1.50 -12.92 6.39
C THR A 415 -0.16 -12.48 5.81
N TYR A 416 -0.16 -12.25 4.52
CA TYR A 416 0.89 -11.54 3.80
C TYR A 416 0.27 -10.46 2.92
N MET A 417 0.83 -9.26 2.96
CA MET A 417 0.44 -8.16 2.08
C MET A 417 1.68 -7.60 1.37
N ARG A 418 1.60 -7.48 0.07
CA ARG A 418 2.57 -6.81 -0.78
C ARG A 418 2.02 -5.48 -1.26
N VAL A 419 2.87 -4.45 -1.17
CA VAL A 419 2.60 -3.11 -1.69
C VAL A 419 3.70 -2.78 -2.70
N PRO A 420 3.40 -2.77 -4.00
CA PRO A 420 4.37 -2.44 -5.03
C PRO A 420 4.94 -1.04 -4.86
N THR A 421 6.14 -0.84 -5.35
CA THR A 421 6.79 0.49 -5.36
C THR A 421 5.91 1.50 -6.09
N ASN A 422 5.72 2.64 -5.45
CA ASN A 422 5.21 3.84 -6.10
C ASN A 422 6.11 5.01 -5.78
N SER A 423 6.44 5.82 -6.79
CA SER A 423 7.33 6.98 -6.67
C SER A 423 6.65 8.24 -7.17
N GLN A 424 7.11 9.36 -6.67
CA GLN A 424 6.68 10.69 -7.10
C GLN A 424 7.90 11.58 -7.30
N THR A 425 7.90 12.30 -8.41
CA THR A 425 8.96 13.25 -8.77
C THR A 425 8.41 14.67 -8.71
N SER A 426 9.13 15.56 -8.06
CA SER A 426 8.76 16.97 -8.02
C SER A 426 8.94 17.64 -9.40
N PRO A 427 8.03 18.53 -9.80
CA PRO A 427 8.24 19.34 -11.00
C PRO A 427 9.54 20.14 -10.90
N ARG A 428 10.21 20.31 -12.04
CA ARG A 428 11.41 21.17 -12.11
C ARG A 428 11.11 22.55 -11.55
N ASN A 429 12.01 23.09 -10.74
CA ASN A 429 11.93 24.44 -10.16
C ASN A 429 10.81 24.67 -9.15
N GLN A 430 10.22 23.62 -8.60
CA GLN A 430 9.12 23.72 -7.62
C GLN A 430 9.49 23.19 -6.23
N ASN A 431 10.74 22.78 -6.02
CA ASN A 431 11.21 22.25 -4.75
C ASN A 431 12.47 23.01 -4.30
N ILE A 432 12.53 23.41 -3.03
CA ILE A 432 13.68 24.16 -2.48
C ILE A 432 14.96 23.33 -2.38
N ILE A 433 14.85 22.02 -2.29
CA ILE A 433 16.00 21.10 -2.28
C ILE A 433 16.43 20.65 -3.68
N GLY A 434 15.89 21.26 -4.73
CA GLY A 434 16.06 20.84 -6.11
C GLY A 434 15.01 19.81 -6.54
N MET A 435 15.34 18.97 -7.53
CA MET A 435 14.47 17.83 -7.86
C MET A 435 14.52 16.82 -6.74
N ALA A 436 13.34 16.42 -6.26
CA ALA A 436 13.17 15.30 -5.34
C ALA A 436 12.35 14.20 -6.02
N ASP A 437 12.84 13.00 -5.92
CA ASP A 437 12.10 11.77 -6.22
C ASP A 437 11.99 10.98 -4.92
N ILE A 438 10.78 10.67 -4.51
CA ILE A 438 10.53 9.90 -3.30
C ILE A 438 9.72 8.66 -3.66
N GLY A 439 10.04 7.56 -3.04
CA GLY A 439 9.32 6.33 -3.29
C GLY A 439 9.30 5.39 -2.11
N MET A 440 8.34 4.47 -2.15
CA MET A 440 8.15 3.47 -1.12
C MET A 440 7.57 2.19 -1.71
N ASN A 441 7.99 1.05 -1.17
CA ASN A 441 7.30 -0.23 -1.26
C ASN A 441 7.16 -0.83 0.14
N GLN A 442 6.32 -1.85 0.30
CA GLN A 442 6.07 -2.44 1.62
C GLN A 442 5.77 -3.93 1.53
N ASN A 443 6.14 -4.63 2.60
CA ASN A 443 5.66 -5.98 2.90
C ASN A 443 5.07 -5.99 4.32
N VAL A 444 3.99 -6.73 4.52
CA VAL A 444 3.41 -6.97 5.84
C VAL A 444 3.24 -8.47 6.03
N TYR A 445 3.75 -8.98 7.13
CA TYR A 445 3.59 -10.38 7.56
C TYR A 445 2.90 -10.38 8.91
N GLY A 446 1.72 -10.98 8.99
CA GLY A 446 0.96 -11.00 10.24
C GLY A 446 0.60 -12.43 10.67
N VAL A 447 0.57 -12.64 11.98
CA VAL A 447 0.04 -13.86 12.61
C VAL A 447 -0.79 -13.45 13.82
N SER A 448 -1.94 -14.11 14.01
CA SER A 448 -2.76 -13.93 15.22
C SER A 448 -3.34 -15.25 15.71
N LEU A 449 -3.63 -15.27 17.00
CA LEU A 449 -4.33 -16.33 17.72
C LEU A 449 -5.66 -15.77 18.21
N GLY A 450 -6.74 -16.50 17.94
CA GLY A 450 -8.08 -16.20 18.43
C GLY A 450 -8.53 -17.32 19.37
N TRP A 451 -9.01 -16.96 20.55
CA TRP A 451 -9.66 -17.85 21.51
C TRP A 451 -11.16 -17.58 21.51
N VAL A 452 -11.93 -18.54 21.03
CA VAL A 452 -13.39 -18.49 20.97
C VAL A 452 -13.95 -19.15 22.24
N LEU A 453 -14.49 -18.34 23.15
CA LEU A 453 -15.06 -18.80 24.42
C LEU A 453 -16.56 -19.14 24.27
N ALA A 454 -17.26 -18.39 23.41
CA ALA A 454 -18.59 -18.72 22.94
C ALA A 454 -18.71 -18.25 21.49
N PRO A 455 -19.15 -19.12 20.59
CA PRO A 455 -19.21 -18.77 19.17
C PRO A 455 -20.19 -17.60 18.93
N GLY A 456 -19.83 -16.75 17.98
CA GLY A 456 -20.70 -15.75 17.40
C GLY A 456 -21.64 -16.37 16.38
N VAL A 457 -22.14 -15.53 15.45
CA VAL A 457 -22.93 -16.00 14.33
C VAL A 457 -22.09 -16.94 13.46
N SER A 458 -22.60 -18.13 13.16
CA SER A 458 -21.93 -19.08 12.27
C SER A 458 -21.61 -18.43 10.94
N GLU A 459 -20.36 -18.55 10.52
CA GLU A 459 -19.88 -17.95 9.27
C GLU A 459 -20.35 -18.74 8.04
N TYR A 460 -20.43 -20.05 8.23
CA TYR A 460 -20.73 -21.01 7.16
C TYR A 460 -21.69 -22.08 7.67
N GLY A 461 -22.59 -22.53 6.78
CA GLY A 461 -23.28 -23.82 6.97
C GLY A 461 -22.29 -24.97 6.91
N ASP A 462 -22.71 -26.18 7.29
CA ASP A 462 -21.89 -27.38 7.19
C ASP A 462 -21.46 -27.58 5.72
N PRO A 463 -20.15 -27.61 5.41
CA PRO A 463 -19.68 -27.83 4.05
C PRO A 463 -20.04 -29.22 3.48
N SER A 464 -20.47 -30.17 4.35
CA SER A 464 -20.82 -31.53 3.97
C SER A 464 -22.20 -31.69 3.31
N GLU A 465 -23.03 -30.65 3.25
CA GLU A 465 -24.28 -30.70 2.49
C GLU A 465 -24.00 -30.37 1.02
N ASP A 466 -23.96 -31.41 0.20
CA ASP A 466 -23.99 -31.47 -1.27
C ASP A 466 -24.01 -30.13 -2.02
N GLN A 467 -22.81 -29.60 -2.33
CA GLN A 467 -22.67 -28.57 -3.34
C GLN A 467 -21.81 -29.10 -4.48
N THR A 468 -22.44 -29.56 -5.54
CA THR A 468 -21.77 -29.68 -6.83
C THR A 468 -21.26 -28.29 -7.22
N PRO A 469 -19.98 -28.15 -7.56
CA PRO A 469 -19.42 -26.88 -8.05
C PRO A 469 -20.26 -26.31 -9.20
N TRP A 470 -20.52 -25.02 -9.18
CA TRP A 470 -21.38 -24.36 -10.19
C TRP A 470 -20.71 -24.19 -11.55
N GLY A 471 -19.57 -24.85 -11.78
CA GLY A 471 -18.78 -24.72 -13.00
C GLY A 471 -17.93 -23.45 -13.08
N PHE A 472 -18.07 -22.50 -12.12
CA PHE A 472 -17.16 -21.37 -12.00
C PHE A 472 -15.85 -21.79 -11.34
N TYR A 473 -14.74 -21.23 -11.84
CA TYR A 473 -13.44 -21.39 -11.23
C TYR A 473 -12.61 -20.12 -11.32
N ALA A 474 -11.65 -19.99 -10.41
CA ALA A 474 -10.63 -18.95 -10.46
C ALA A 474 -9.28 -19.54 -10.04
N GLY A 475 -8.21 -19.08 -10.66
CA GLY A 475 -6.89 -19.61 -10.42
C GLY A 475 -5.78 -18.61 -10.66
N MET A 476 -4.57 -19.03 -10.27
CA MET A 476 -3.34 -18.29 -10.52
C MET A 476 -2.22 -19.25 -10.91
N GLY A 477 -1.25 -18.72 -11.66
CA GLY A 477 -0.07 -19.45 -12.08
C GLY A 477 1.17 -18.57 -12.10
N ILE A 478 2.30 -19.19 -11.95
CA ILE A 478 3.63 -18.59 -12.09
C ILE A 478 4.45 -19.43 -13.07
N GLY A 479 5.45 -18.83 -13.70
CA GLY A 479 6.20 -19.61 -14.68
C GLY A 479 7.37 -18.87 -15.30
N GLN A 480 7.56 -19.11 -16.60
CA GLN A 480 8.59 -18.48 -17.42
C GLN A 480 7.99 -18.05 -18.75
N THR A 481 8.51 -16.98 -19.33
CA THR A 481 8.12 -16.53 -20.67
C THR A 481 9.34 -16.39 -21.57
N SER A 482 9.13 -16.55 -22.89
CA SER A 482 10.11 -16.26 -23.92
C SER A 482 9.47 -15.38 -24.99
N ASN A 483 10.24 -14.49 -25.64
CA ASN A 483 9.76 -13.60 -26.68
C ASN A 483 10.62 -13.80 -27.94
N SER A 484 9.99 -14.19 -29.04
CA SER A 484 10.67 -14.55 -30.30
C SER A 484 11.37 -13.39 -31.00
N LYS A 485 10.99 -12.14 -30.69
CA LYS A 485 11.62 -10.94 -31.28
C LYS A 485 12.68 -10.30 -30.38
N TRP A 486 12.79 -10.71 -29.12
CA TRP A 486 13.79 -10.16 -28.20
C TRP A 486 15.12 -10.89 -28.36
N GLU A 487 15.81 -10.58 -29.44
CA GLU A 487 17.12 -11.11 -29.81
C GLU A 487 18.05 -9.96 -30.22
N SER A 488 19.34 -10.08 -29.94
CA SER A 488 20.35 -9.06 -30.31
C SER A 488 20.32 -8.71 -31.78
N SER A 489 20.10 -9.73 -32.67
CA SER A 489 19.99 -9.53 -34.10
C SER A 489 18.83 -8.62 -34.48
N ASN A 490 17.65 -8.83 -33.88
CA ASN A 490 16.44 -8.06 -34.16
C ASN A 490 16.55 -6.63 -33.62
N ILE A 491 17.09 -6.46 -32.42
CA ILE A 491 17.34 -5.13 -31.80
C ILE A 491 18.32 -4.33 -32.66
N ASN A 492 19.43 -4.95 -33.09
CA ASN A 492 20.42 -4.29 -33.92
C ASN A 492 19.85 -3.94 -35.32
N ALA A 493 19.02 -4.81 -35.88
CA ALA A 493 18.35 -4.56 -37.19
C ALA A 493 17.36 -3.38 -37.09
N SER A 494 16.59 -3.30 -36.01
CA SER A 494 15.68 -2.18 -35.75
C SER A 494 16.45 -0.86 -35.66
N LEU A 495 17.52 -0.81 -34.83
CA LEU A 495 18.37 0.37 -34.70
C LEU A 495 19.02 0.77 -36.03
N ALA A 496 19.45 -0.21 -36.86
CA ALA A 496 20.01 0.06 -38.16
C ALA A 496 18.99 0.64 -39.16
N ALA A 497 17.72 0.26 -39.06
CA ALA A 497 16.63 0.86 -39.84
C ALA A 497 16.44 2.35 -39.50
N ASP A 498 16.70 2.74 -38.27
CA ASP A 498 16.67 4.14 -37.80
C ASP A 498 18.03 4.88 -38.02
N GLY A 499 18.97 4.27 -38.75
CA GLY A 499 20.26 4.85 -39.10
C GLY A 499 21.30 4.79 -37.97
N ILE A 500 21.06 3.96 -36.95
CA ILE A 500 21.96 3.79 -35.79
C ILE A 500 22.76 2.50 -35.96
N THR A 501 24.08 2.60 -36.03
CA THR A 501 24.97 1.42 -35.98
C THR A 501 25.25 1.08 -34.52
N ALA A 502 24.73 -0.07 -34.08
CA ALA A 502 24.86 -0.49 -32.68
C ALA A 502 25.05 -2.00 -32.55
N THR A 503 25.57 -2.40 -31.40
CA THR A 503 25.57 -3.79 -30.93
C THR A 503 24.76 -3.88 -29.65
N SER A 504 23.92 -4.90 -29.53
CA SER A 504 23.14 -5.16 -28.31
C SER A 504 23.59 -6.47 -27.67
N ASP A 505 23.60 -6.45 -26.33
CA ASP A 505 23.84 -7.62 -25.50
C ASP A 505 22.61 -7.82 -24.59
N LEU A 506 22.01 -9.01 -24.64
CA LEU A 506 20.83 -9.33 -23.84
C LEU A 506 21.25 -9.54 -22.39
N ASP A 507 20.66 -8.79 -21.49
CA ASP A 507 20.86 -8.95 -20.06
C ASP A 507 19.89 -10.02 -19.51
N ASN A 508 20.31 -11.27 -19.62
CA ASN A 508 19.58 -12.43 -19.10
C ASN A 508 19.86 -12.68 -17.59
N THR A 509 20.72 -11.90 -16.99
CA THR A 509 21.09 -12.01 -15.56
C THR A 509 20.11 -11.21 -14.69
N ASN A 510 18.86 -11.50 -14.80
CA ASN A 510 17.79 -10.75 -14.17
C ASN A 510 17.93 -10.68 -12.64
N ALA A 511 18.68 -9.70 -12.16
CA ALA A 511 18.89 -9.45 -10.74
C ALA A 511 17.62 -8.88 -10.03
N ASN A 512 16.59 -8.52 -10.78
CA ASN A 512 15.39 -7.86 -10.25
C ASN A 512 14.14 -8.75 -10.19
N GLY A 513 14.25 -10.06 -10.46
CA GLY A 513 13.32 -11.07 -9.96
C GLY A 513 11.82 -10.93 -10.30
N ASN A 514 11.45 -10.29 -11.40
CA ASN A 514 10.06 -10.29 -11.84
C ASN A 514 9.75 -11.64 -12.50
N PHE A 515 9.12 -12.54 -11.73
CA PHE A 515 8.59 -13.77 -12.28
C PHE A 515 7.30 -13.47 -13.06
N PRO A 516 7.11 -14.04 -14.27
CA PRO A 516 5.83 -13.97 -14.94
C PRO A 516 4.77 -14.69 -14.11
N TRP A 517 3.61 -14.06 -14.05
CA TRP A 517 2.47 -14.58 -13.30
C TRP A 517 1.17 -14.30 -14.05
N LYS A 518 0.19 -15.16 -13.83
CA LYS A 518 -1.16 -14.95 -14.33
C LYS A 518 -2.20 -15.19 -13.26
N PHE A 519 -3.33 -14.52 -13.40
CA PHE A 519 -4.58 -14.94 -12.80
C PHE A 519 -5.63 -15.17 -13.89
N TYR A 520 -6.54 -16.08 -13.64
CA TYR A 520 -7.61 -16.40 -14.57
C TYR A 520 -8.85 -16.84 -13.83
N ALA A 521 -10.00 -16.61 -14.47
CA ALA A 521 -11.28 -17.11 -14.04
C ALA A 521 -12.04 -17.64 -15.23
N GLY A 522 -12.85 -18.66 -15.01
CA GLY A 522 -13.59 -19.29 -16.10
C GLY A 522 -14.89 -19.94 -15.63
N TYR A 523 -15.60 -20.43 -16.61
CA TYR A 523 -16.83 -21.19 -16.40
C TYR A 523 -16.83 -22.45 -17.24
N GLU A 524 -16.89 -23.61 -16.59
CA GLU A 524 -17.07 -24.91 -17.22
C GLU A 524 -18.56 -25.10 -17.55
N ILE A 525 -18.91 -24.96 -18.85
CA ILE A 525 -20.28 -25.18 -19.33
C ILE A 525 -20.67 -26.65 -19.17
N ASN A 526 -19.71 -27.52 -19.37
CA ASN A 526 -19.78 -28.95 -19.14
C ASN A 526 -18.34 -29.50 -19.03
N PRO A 527 -18.11 -30.78 -18.71
CA PRO A 527 -16.76 -31.35 -18.57
C PRO A 527 -15.84 -31.23 -19.79
N PHE A 528 -16.40 -30.89 -20.96
CA PHE A 528 -15.64 -30.85 -22.23
C PHE A 528 -15.42 -29.42 -22.76
N VAL A 529 -16.22 -28.45 -22.32
CA VAL A 529 -16.21 -27.10 -22.89
C VAL A 529 -16.36 -26.05 -21.79
N GLY A 530 -15.53 -25.01 -21.86
CA GLY A 530 -15.58 -23.86 -20.96
C GLY A 530 -15.15 -22.57 -21.64
N VAL A 531 -15.25 -21.50 -20.92
CA VAL A 531 -14.72 -20.19 -21.28
C VAL A 531 -13.81 -19.69 -20.16
N GLU A 532 -12.70 -19.07 -20.53
CA GLU A 532 -11.72 -18.55 -19.56
C GLU A 532 -11.27 -17.16 -19.97
N GLY A 533 -11.19 -16.25 -19.01
CA GLY A 533 -10.57 -14.94 -19.14
C GLY A 533 -9.53 -14.73 -18.06
N GLY A 534 -8.51 -13.93 -18.32
CA GLY A 534 -7.46 -13.72 -17.37
C GLY A 534 -6.50 -12.60 -17.76
N TYR A 535 -5.50 -12.43 -16.93
CA TYR A 535 -4.43 -11.47 -17.11
C TYR A 535 -3.08 -12.14 -16.92
N MET A 536 -2.15 -11.85 -17.82
CA MET A 536 -0.77 -12.33 -17.80
C MET A 536 0.20 -11.14 -17.72
N ALA A 537 1.02 -11.12 -16.70
CA ALA A 537 2.20 -10.26 -16.62
C ALA A 537 3.41 -11.06 -17.14
N PHE A 538 3.99 -10.61 -18.24
CA PHE A 538 5.18 -11.26 -18.80
C PHE A 538 6.43 -10.84 -18.03
N GLN A 539 7.50 -11.61 -18.21
CA GLN A 539 8.81 -11.25 -17.68
C GLN A 539 9.35 -9.99 -18.35
N ASP A 540 9.91 -9.07 -17.58
CA ASP A 540 10.62 -7.91 -18.12
C ASP A 540 11.87 -8.35 -18.87
N LEU A 541 12.11 -7.75 -20.03
CA LEU A 541 13.23 -8.06 -20.90
C LEU A 541 14.20 -6.88 -20.94
N TYR A 542 15.50 -7.15 -20.84
CA TYR A 542 16.54 -6.12 -20.79
C TYR A 542 17.61 -6.36 -21.86
N ALA A 543 18.12 -5.26 -22.45
CA ALA A 543 19.28 -5.29 -23.35
C ALA A 543 20.16 -4.06 -23.12
N ASN A 544 21.46 -4.24 -23.14
CA ASN A 544 22.44 -3.17 -23.17
C ASN A 544 22.86 -2.91 -24.61
N VAL A 545 22.74 -1.67 -25.07
CA VAL A 545 23.03 -1.25 -26.44
C VAL A 545 24.25 -0.34 -26.44
N THR A 546 25.20 -0.61 -27.33
CA THR A 546 26.35 0.24 -27.60
C THR A 546 26.29 0.72 -29.05
N ALA A 547 25.92 1.99 -29.25
CA ALA A 547 25.91 2.64 -30.54
C ALA A 547 27.30 3.20 -30.88
N THR A 548 27.70 3.08 -32.16
CA THR A 548 28.98 3.58 -32.67
C THR A 548 28.80 4.69 -33.70
N ALA A 549 27.65 4.77 -34.36
CA ALA A 549 27.30 5.83 -35.32
C ALA A 549 25.79 6.10 -35.27
N PRO A 550 25.31 7.34 -35.54
CA PRO A 550 26.09 8.53 -35.90
C PRO A 550 26.88 9.13 -34.74
N THR A 551 26.52 8.82 -33.49
CA THR A 551 27.21 9.27 -32.28
C THR A 551 27.42 8.07 -31.36
N ALA A 552 28.63 7.97 -30.78
CA ALA A 552 28.92 6.92 -29.80
C ALA A 552 28.09 7.14 -28.54
N ALA A 553 27.27 6.16 -28.16
CA ALA A 553 26.40 6.22 -27.00
C ALA A 553 26.18 4.81 -26.42
N THR A 554 25.86 4.74 -25.14
CA THR A 554 25.39 3.49 -24.53
C THR A 554 24.02 3.71 -23.93
N ALA A 555 23.11 2.75 -24.14
CA ALA A 555 21.76 2.80 -23.62
C ALA A 555 21.34 1.45 -23.05
N ARG A 556 20.49 1.46 -22.05
CA ARG A 556 19.78 0.27 -21.57
C ARG A 556 18.33 0.32 -22.05
N LEU A 557 17.93 -0.74 -22.72
CA LEU A 557 16.53 -0.98 -23.11
C LEU A 557 15.88 -1.89 -22.06
N ALA A 558 14.67 -1.57 -21.66
CA ALA A 558 13.82 -2.43 -20.85
C ALA A 558 12.45 -2.52 -21.52
N GLN A 559 12.01 -3.72 -21.84
CA GLN A 559 10.66 -3.97 -22.35
C GLN A 559 9.81 -4.61 -21.27
N GLN A 560 8.71 -3.97 -20.97
CA GLN A 560 7.65 -4.48 -20.09
C GLN A 560 6.41 -4.76 -20.93
N SER A 561 5.77 -5.89 -20.70
CA SER A 561 4.53 -6.24 -21.40
C SER A 561 3.58 -7.03 -20.52
N ASP A 562 2.31 -6.87 -20.79
CA ASP A 562 1.21 -7.59 -20.16
C ASP A 562 0.08 -7.82 -21.16
N ALA A 563 -0.81 -8.77 -20.87
CA ALA A 563 -1.97 -9.02 -21.70
C ALA A 563 -3.18 -9.50 -20.90
N TRP A 564 -4.36 -9.01 -21.25
CA TRP A 564 -5.62 -9.66 -20.92
C TRP A 564 -5.90 -10.73 -21.96
N MET A 565 -6.53 -11.85 -21.57
CA MET A 565 -6.92 -12.92 -22.47
C MET A 565 -8.38 -13.28 -22.31
N LEU A 566 -8.99 -13.74 -23.41
CA LEU A 566 -10.32 -14.36 -23.42
C LEU A 566 -10.31 -15.52 -24.41
N ALA A 567 -10.67 -16.72 -23.95
CA ALA A 567 -10.60 -17.93 -24.75
C ALA A 567 -11.78 -18.88 -24.50
N ALA A 568 -12.13 -19.64 -25.53
CA ALA A 568 -12.84 -20.90 -25.39
C ALA A 568 -11.85 -21.98 -24.96
N MET A 569 -12.26 -22.85 -24.07
CA MET A 569 -11.49 -23.99 -23.57
C MET A 569 -12.20 -25.29 -23.96
N GLY A 570 -11.44 -26.21 -24.53
CA GLY A 570 -11.86 -27.60 -24.72
C GLY A 570 -11.08 -28.50 -23.79
N SER A 571 -11.74 -29.31 -22.99
CA SER A 571 -11.14 -30.24 -22.03
C SER A 571 -11.51 -31.67 -22.34
N TYR A 572 -10.60 -32.60 -22.10
CA TYR A 572 -10.85 -34.03 -22.21
C TYR A 572 -10.37 -34.75 -20.93
N PRO A 573 -11.28 -35.30 -20.14
CA PRO A 573 -10.91 -36.08 -18.97
C PRO A 573 -10.31 -37.42 -19.39
N VAL A 574 -9.04 -37.62 -19.05
CA VAL A 574 -8.30 -38.87 -19.31
C VAL A 574 -8.56 -39.89 -18.22
N THR A 575 -8.69 -39.42 -16.99
CA THR A 575 -9.11 -40.19 -15.81
C THR A 575 -10.13 -39.38 -15.01
N GLN A 576 -10.57 -39.88 -13.86
CA GLN A 576 -11.47 -39.13 -12.97
C GLN A 576 -10.83 -37.84 -12.45
N ASP A 577 -9.52 -37.83 -12.23
CA ASP A 577 -8.80 -36.71 -11.62
C ASP A 577 -7.87 -35.97 -12.62
N PHE A 578 -7.59 -36.56 -13.80
CA PHE A 578 -6.62 -36.00 -14.74
C PHE A 578 -7.27 -35.66 -16.08
N SER A 579 -7.10 -34.41 -16.50
CA SER A 579 -7.61 -33.90 -17.77
C SER A 579 -6.52 -33.23 -18.60
N VAL A 580 -6.67 -33.29 -19.93
CA VAL A 580 -5.91 -32.47 -20.87
C VAL A 580 -6.84 -31.43 -21.47
N PHE A 581 -6.35 -30.22 -21.75
CA PHE A 581 -7.18 -29.18 -22.30
C PHE A 581 -6.42 -28.30 -23.31
N GLY A 582 -7.17 -27.67 -24.18
CA GLY A 582 -6.68 -26.68 -25.12
C GLY A 582 -7.50 -25.40 -25.04
N LYS A 583 -6.86 -24.28 -25.34
CA LYS A 583 -7.45 -22.95 -25.35
C LYS A 583 -7.25 -22.29 -26.70
N LEU A 584 -8.26 -21.52 -27.14
CA LEU A 584 -8.17 -20.70 -28.36
C LEU A 584 -8.98 -19.42 -28.14
N GLY A 585 -8.36 -18.27 -28.41
CA GLY A 585 -8.99 -16.99 -28.18
C GLY A 585 -8.17 -15.80 -28.65
N ALA A 586 -8.36 -14.69 -27.99
CA ALA A 586 -7.65 -13.45 -28.27
C ALA A 586 -6.96 -12.93 -27.00
N ASN A 587 -5.86 -12.24 -27.17
CA ASN A 587 -5.22 -11.44 -26.15
C ASN A 587 -5.29 -9.95 -26.51
N PHE A 588 -5.31 -9.11 -25.46
CA PHE A 588 -5.28 -7.65 -25.54
C PHE A 588 -4.03 -7.20 -24.81
N TRP A 589 -2.98 -6.96 -25.55
CA TRP A 589 -1.65 -6.71 -25.01
C TRP A 589 -1.34 -5.22 -24.85
N ARG A 590 -0.45 -4.93 -23.92
CA ARG A 590 0.25 -3.66 -23.79
C ARG A 590 1.74 -3.90 -23.69
N LYS A 591 2.50 -3.03 -24.33
CA LYS A 591 3.97 -3.07 -24.36
C LYS A 591 4.49 -1.68 -24.03
N GLN A 592 5.50 -1.60 -23.20
CA GLN A 592 6.25 -0.38 -22.89
C GLN A 592 7.73 -0.64 -23.13
N LEU A 593 8.36 0.18 -23.93
CA LEU A 593 9.79 0.18 -24.15
C LEU A 593 10.39 1.39 -23.44
N LEU A 594 11.24 1.14 -22.50
CA LEU A 594 11.96 2.12 -21.69
C LEU A 594 13.40 2.18 -22.17
N THR A 595 13.84 3.34 -22.64
CA THR A 595 15.23 3.58 -23.03
C THR A 595 15.88 4.51 -22.05
N THR A 596 16.95 4.05 -21.41
CA THR A 596 17.76 4.86 -20.49
C THR A 596 19.14 5.07 -21.12
N ASP A 597 19.48 6.32 -21.46
CA ASP A 597 20.79 6.68 -21.98
C ASP A 597 21.82 6.65 -20.84
N THR A 598 22.86 5.84 -21.00
CA THR A 598 23.94 5.65 -20.00
C THR A 598 25.29 6.16 -20.50
N THR A 599 25.32 7.13 -21.40
CA THR A 599 26.58 7.63 -22.01
C THR A 599 27.61 7.99 -20.96
N ALA A 600 28.62 7.14 -20.82
CA ALA A 600 29.75 7.34 -19.92
C ALA A 600 30.81 8.19 -20.62
N GLY A 601 31.12 9.34 -20.06
CA GLY A 601 32.32 10.02 -20.46
C GLY A 601 32.45 11.52 -20.28
N VAL A 602 31.68 12.16 -19.40
CA VAL A 602 32.04 13.49 -18.84
C VAL A 602 31.52 13.55 -17.41
N PRO A 603 32.33 13.92 -16.40
CA PRO A 603 31.83 14.14 -15.04
C PRO A 603 31.18 15.52 -14.95
N THR A 604 30.15 15.74 -15.70
CA THR A 604 29.22 16.87 -15.60
C THR A 604 27.83 16.28 -15.71
N ALA A 605 27.11 16.35 -14.60
CA ALA A 605 25.69 16.05 -14.41
C ALA A 605 24.90 15.87 -15.72
N THR A 606 24.95 14.72 -16.32
CA THR A 606 24.19 14.40 -17.51
C THR A 606 22.85 13.82 -17.07
N THR A 607 21.83 14.53 -17.39
CA THR A 607 20.44 14.05 -17.46
C THR A 607 20.42 12.72 -18.19
N ALA A 608 20.21 11.61 -17.46
CA ALA A 608 19.75 10.39 -18.09
C ALA A 608 18.42 10.73 -18.77
N THR A 609 18.42 10.76 -20.10
CA THR A 609 17.19 11.01 -20.84
C THR A 609 16.46 9.68 -20.91
N GLN A 610 15.39 9.56 -20.11
CA GLN A 610 14.52 8.42 -20.17
C GLN A 610 13.39 8.71 -21.15
N SER A 611 13.30 7.93 -22.20
CA SER A 611 12.13 7.94 -23.10
C SER A 611 11.31 6.68 -22.87
N THR A 612 10.01 6.84 -22.86
CA THR A 612 9.05 5.73 -22.75
C THR A 612 8.17 5.74 -23.98
N GLU A 613 8.18 4.63 -24.71
CA GLU A 613 7.26 4.38 -25.81
C GLU A 613 6.27 3.31 -25.37
N SER A 614 4.98 3.54 -25.55
CA SER A 614 3.91 2.63 -25.15
C SER A 614 3.07 2.27 -26.38
N ASP A 615 2.77 1.00 -26.54
CA ASP A 615 1.92 0.49 -27.59
C ASP A 615 0.94 -0.57 -27.05
N SER A 616 -0.18 -0.78 -27.73
CA SER A 616 -1.20 -1.75 -27.34
C SER A 616 -1.95 -2.27 -28.55
N GLY A 617 -2.41 -3.50 -28.47
CA GLY A 617 -3.13 -4.12 -29.57
C GLY A 617 -3.84 -5.41 -29.17
N THR A 618 -4.32 -6.10 -30.19
CA THR A 618 -4.99 -7.40 -30.05
C THR A 618 -4.25 -8.44 -30.86
N GLY A 619 -4.03 -9.62 -30.29
CA GLY A 619 -3.35 -10.73 -30.95
C GLY A 619 -4.09 -12.06 -30.77
N LEU A 620 -3.63 -13.06 -31.50
CA LEU A 620 -4.10 -14.44 -31.35
C LEU A 620 -3.56 -15.02 -30.03
N TYR A 621 -4.42 -15.76 -29.32
CA TYR A 621 -4.06 -16.48 -28.11
C TYR A 621 -4.49 -17.94 -28.22
N TYR A 622 -3.57 -18.85 -27.91
CA TYR A 622 -3.88 -20.27 -27.80
C TYR A 622 -2.91 -20.98 -26.85
N GLY A 623 -3.34 -22.12 -26.32
CA GLY A 623 -2.52 -22.89 -25.40
C GLY A 623 -2.98 -24.33 -25.21
N LEU A 624 -2.13 -25.11 -24.58
CA LEU A 624 -2.38 -26.49 -24.19
C LEU A 624 -1.98 -26.68 -22.73
N GLY A 625 -2.70 -27.51 -22.02
CA GLY A 625 -2.38 -27.77 -20.63
C GLY A 625 -2.90 -29.11 -20.12
N VAL A 626 -2.49 -29.39 -18.91
CA VAL A 626 -2.95 -30.54 -18.14
C VAL A 626 -3.46 -30.06 -16.78
N SER A 627 -4.46 -30.74 -16.27
CA SER A 627 -5.01 -30.46 -14.94
C SER A 627 -5.15 -31.73 -14.13
N TYR A 628 -4.93 -31.61 -12.82
CA TYR A 628 -5.09 -32.69 -11.87
C TYR A 628 -5.97 -32.22 -10.71
N ASP A 629 -7.15 -32.81 -10.59
CA ASP A 629 -8.11 -32.50 -9.54
C ASP A 629 -7.69 -33.14 -8.22
N MET A 630 -7.54 -32.34 -7.18
CA MET A 630 -7.23 -32.77 -5.81
C MET A 630 -8.51 -32.66 -4.96
N GLY A 631 -9.53 -33.45 -5.32
CA GLY A 631 -10.87 -33.35 -4.78
C GLY A 631 -11.76 -32.42 -5.59
N ASP A 632 -12.95 -32.11 -5.06
CA ASP A 632 -14.02 -31.46 -5.81
C ASP A 632 -13.77 -29.97 -6.11
N TYR A 633 -12.90 -29.32 -5.34
CA TYR A 633 -12.74 -27.87 -5.34
C TYR A 633 -11.35 -27.37 -5.75
N PHE A 634 -10.32 -28.21 -5.70
CA PHE A 634 -8.94 -27.77 -5.95
C PHE A 634 -8.30 -28.52 -7.11
N THR A 635 -7.75 -27.80 -8.07
CA THR A 635 -7.10 -28.37 -9.24
C THR A 635 -5.72 -27.78 -9.43
N LEU A 636 -4.72 -28.62 -9.67
CA LEU A 636 -3.39 -28.21 -10.14
C LEU A 636 -3.39 -28.12 -11.67
N ARG A 637 -2.70 -27.13 -12.22
CA ARG A 637 -2.56 -26.93 -13.66
C ARG A 637 -1.11 -26.72 -14.07
N ALA A 638 -0.75 -27.28 -15.23
CA ALA A 638 0.47 -26.95 -15.95
C ALA A 638 0.11 -26.62 -17.41
N GLU A 639 0.57 -25.49 -17.90
CA GLU A 639 0.13 -24.92 -19.17
C GLU A 639 1.30 -24.39 -19.99
N TRP A 640 1.21 -24.57 -21.31
CA TRP A 640 1.92 -23.79 -22.30
C TRP A 640 0.93 -22.95 -23.07
N GLU A 641 1.23 -21.67 -23.21
CA GLU A 641 0.36 -20.68 -23.85
C GLU A 641 1.18 -19.79 -24.77
N ARG A 642 0.64 -19.43 -25.92
CA ARG A 642 1.24 -18.49 -26.86
C ARG A 642 0.36 -17.27 -27.04
N TYR A 643 1.00 -16.13 -26.90
CA TYR A 643 0.41 -14.80 -27.08
C TYR A 643 1.09 -14.13 -28.27
N ASP A 644 0.32 -13.61 -29.21
CA ASP A 644 0.83 -12.70 -30.24
C ASP A 644 0.83 -11.28 -29.65
N VAL A 645 2.02 -10.75 -29.40
CA VAL A 645 2.24 -9.42 -28.82
C VAL A 645 3.03 -8.59 -29.83
N ASP A 646 2.36 -7.69 -30.53
CA ASP A 646 2.97 -6.85 -31.58
C ASP A 646 3.67 -7.70 -32.69
N GLY A 647 3.01 -8.77 -33.08
CA GLY A 647 3.54 -9.74 -34.05
C GLY A 647 4.74 -10.56 -33.57
N ALA A 648 5.07 -10.49 -32.27
CA ALA A 648 6.03 -11.38 -31.64
C ALA A 648 5.30 -12.53 -30.94
N ASP A 649 5.74 -13.76 -31.15
CA ASP A 649 5.28 -14.90 -30.37
C ASP A 649 5.89 -14.84 -28.97
N VAL A 650 5.05 -14.70 -27.95
CA VAL A 650 5.43 -14.81 -26.56
C VAL A 650 4.90 -16.12 -26.00
N ASP A 651 5.81 -17.05 -25.74
CA ASP A 651 5.47 -18.33 -25.12
C ASP A 651 5.55 -18.23 -23.60
N ALA A 652 4.50 -18.71 -22.91
CA ALA A 652 4.44 -18.80 -21.48
C ALA A 652 4.28 -20.26 -21.01
N TYR A 653 5.13 -20.67 -20.10
CA TYR A 653 5.07 -21.98 -19.42
C TYR A 653 4.73 -21.71 -17.96
N THR A 654 3.54 -22.11 -17.54
CA THR A 654 3.05 -21.80 -16.20
C THR A 654 2.63 -23.05 -15.44
N GLY A 655 2.96 -23.09 -14.16
CA GLY A 655 2.40 -24.00 -13.18
C GLY A 655 1.54 -23.22 -12.19
N GLY A 656 0.39 -23.75 -11.84
CA GLY A 656 -0.55 -23.04 -10.99
C GLY A 656 -1.63 -23.93 -10.41
N PHE A 657 -2.61 -23.28 -9.84
CA PHE A 657 -3.78 -23.94 -9.26
C PHE A 657 -5.04 -23.12 -9.52
N LEU A 658 -6.18 -23.77 -9.44
CA LEU A 658 -7.48 -23.14 -9.44
C LEU A 658 -8.40 -23.74 -8.37
N PHE A 659 -9.38 -22.96 -8.00
CA PHE A 659 -10.51 -23.36 -7.18
C PHE A 659 -11.77 -23.40 -8.03
N LYS A 660 -12.53 -24.47 -7.91
CA LYS A 660 -13.89 -24.63 -8.47
C LYS A 660 -14.91 -24.21 -7.41
N PHE A 661 -15.93 -23.47 -7.83
CA PHE A 661 -16.95 -22.93 -6.95
C PHE A 661 -18.30 -23.61 -7.17
#